data_191d5dd4382627a88599aef4f918b4c9
#
_entry.id   191d5dd4382627a88599aef4f918b4c9
#
_cell.length_a   1.000
_cell.length_b   1.000
_cell.length_c   1.000
_cell.angle_alpha   90.00
_cell.angle_beta   90.00
_cell.angle_gamma   90.00
#
_symmetry.space_group_name_H-M   'P 1'
#
loop_
_entity.id
_entity.type
_entity.pdbx_description
1 polymer ?
#
loop_
_entity_poly.entity_id
_entity_poly.type
_entity_poly.pdbx_seq_one_letter_code
_entity_poly.pdbx_strand_id
1 'polypeptide(L)'
;MERQGNLSINSDNIFPIIKKWLYSDQDIFIRELISNGCDAITKLKKLAVMGDYEEVEGEEYKIEVYASAKDKTLTFVDNGLGMTEEEVDKYINQIAFSGATDFINKYKDKAGDEQIIGHFGLGFYSAFMVADKVTIETCSYKEGAKPVYWECDGGTNYTMSESDDDIRGTAITLYLNEDCLEYANEYRVKEVIQKYCAFRQYNIYFINEDKEEEEAAKKEAEKKEKDKVIEVDTTQEDELVGDAPKKDEAEEKKEDATEEKKEERKPLNDTNPLWMRNPKDCTDEQYIDFYQHVFLDFKKPLFWIHLNMDYPFNLKGILYFPKINTQYDQLEGTIKLYNNQVFIADNIKEVIPEFLLLLKGVIDCPDLPLNVSRSALQNDGFVKKISDYITKKVADKLTGMYKNNKEDYEKYWDDLSPFIKFGCLKDEKFCDKMTDYMLFKDINGKYITLPEYLEEGKEKYENKVFYISDEVAQSQYINMFKEEGMNAVYLTHNIDNPYITHLEGKNENVKFLRIDADLADNFVGEKLTEEQTKEYTDKLSEAFKKATGNDKLVVKVESMKNENVSSVLTVSEESRRMMEMMRVYNMGGMDPNMFGAGEAETLVLNANNKLVKYILDNPEGEYKDMICNQLYDLAVLANKPLSAEKMTAFVKRSNDLLGLLI
;
A
#
# COMPACT_ATOMS: atom_id res chain seq x y z
N MET A 1 15.67 43.96 40.40
CA MET A 1 15.57 42.69 41.15
C MET A 1 15.43 41.56 40.17
N GLU A 2 16.45 40.80 39.98
CA GLU A 2 16.39 39.56 39.22
C GLU A 2 15.70 38.51 40.11
N ARG A 3 14.63 37.90 39.62
CA ARG A 3 13.90 36.85 40.32
C ARG A 3 14.14 35.53 39.60
N GLN A 4 14.90 34.65 40.16
CA GLN A 4 15.07 33.29 39.73
C GLN A 4 14.03 32.40 40.41
N GLY A 5 13.32 31.57 39.67
CA GLY A 5 12.33 30.63 40.16
C GLY A 5 12.27 29.39 39.26
N ASN A 6 11.84 28.26 39.81
CA ASN A 6 11.58 27.06 39.01
C ASN A 6 10.12 27.07 38.51
N LEU A 7 9.91 26.56 37.26
CA LEU A 7 8.56 26.28 36.77
C LEU A 7 7.99 25.11 37.58
N SER A 8 6.74 25.27 38.05
CA SER A 8 6.00 24.21 38.74
C SER A 8 4.90 23.69 37.84
N ILE A 9 4.66 22.38 37.89
CA ILE A 9 3.60 21.70 37.16
C ILE A 9 2.49 21.37 38.19
N ASN A 10 1.24 21.72 37.84
CA ASN A 10 0.07 21.31 38.62
C ASN A 10 -0.54 20.06 37.95
N SER A 11 -0.55 18.93 38.63
CA SER A 11 -1.07 17.63 38.17
C SER A 11 -2.56 17.73 37.78
N ASP A 12 -3.37 18.49 38.52
CA ASP A 12 -4.81 18.67 38.24
C ASP A 12 -5.08 19.27 36.86
N ASN A 13 -4.13 20.05 36.33
CA ASN A 13 -4.26 20.68 35.01
C ASN A 13 -3.67 19.82 33.88
N ILE A 14 -2.66 18.98 34.17
CA ILE A 14 -2.00 18.15 33.18
C ILE A 14 -2.79 16.90 32.88
N PHE A 15 -3.38 16.25 33.87
CA PHE A 15 -4.08 14.99 33.75
C PHE A 15 -5.23 15.05 32.74
N PRO A 16 -6.11 16.07 32.72
CA PRO A 16 -7.12 16.24 31.69
C PRO A 16 -6.54 16.41 30.27
N ILE A 17 -5.35 17.02 30.15
CA ILE A 17 -4.66 17.18 28.86
C ILE A 17 -4.16 15.83 28.35
N ILE A 18 -3.58 15.01 29.21
CA ILE A 18 -3.12 13.67 28.89
C ILE A 18 -4.31 12.81 28.44
N LYS A 19 -5.40 12.79 29.21
CA LYS A 19 -6.63 12.03 28.90
C LYS A 19 -7.24 12.41 27.53
N LYS A 20 -7.25 13.67 27.17
CA LYS A 20 -8.05 14.18 26.06
C LYS A 20 -7.29 14.55 24.81
N TRP A 21 -6.00 14.87 24.92
CA TRP A 21 -5.24 15.50 23.83
C TRP A 21 -3.91 14.84 23.49
N LEU A 22 -3.41 13.90 24.33
CA LEU A 22 -2.11 13.28 24.09
C LEU A 22 -2.15 12.30 22.92
N TYR A 23 -3.28 11.59 22.77
CA TYR A 23 -3.47 10.57 21.76
C TYR A 23 -4.69 10.89 20.89
N SER A 24 -4.52 10.72 19.58
CA SER A 24 -5.57 10.97 18.58
C SER A 24 -6.54 9.78 18.42
N ASP A 25 -6.15 8.58 18.86
CA ASP A 25 -6.91 7.34 18.75
C ASP A 25 -6.96 6.68 20.15
N GLN A 26 -8.15 6.32 20.60
CA GLN A 26 -8.33 5.67 21.90
C GLN A 26 -7.70 4.28 21.94
N ASP A 27 -7.70 3.54 20.83
CA ASP A 27 -7.12 2.19 20.73
C ASP A 27 -5.65 2.11 21.18
N ILE A 28 -4.96 3.23 21.19
CA ILE A 28 -3.54 3.33 21.52
C ILE A 28 -3.22 2.83 22.93
N PHE A 29 -4.16 2.87 23.88
CA PHE A 29 -3.91 2.40 25.25
C PHE A 29 -3.51 0.91 25.27
N ILE A 30 -4.13 0.06 24.46
CA ILE A 30 -3.76 -1.38 24.34
C ILE A 30 -2.32 -1.51 23.86
N ARG A 31 -1.93 -0.74 22.82
CA ARG A 31 -0.56 -0.70 22.33
C ARG A 31 0.44 -0.31 23.43
N GLU A 32 0.14 0.73 24.19
CA GLU A 32 1.04 1.26 25.21
C GLU A 32 1.19 0.27 26.39
N LEU A 33 0.10 -0.32 26.86
CA LEU A 33 0.16 -1.28 27.98
C LEU A 33 0.87 -2.57 27.60
N ILE A 34 0.59 -3.14 26.42
CA ILE A 34 1.31 -4.30 25.89
C ILE A 34 2.80 -3.96 25.67
N SER A 35 3.11 -2.75 25.19
CA SER A 35 4.50 -2.34 24.99
C SER A 35 5.24 -2.22 26.32
N ASN A 36 4.61 -1.72 27.37
CA ASN A 36 5.19 -1.66 28.72
C ASN A 36 5.48 -3.05 29.27
N GLY A 37 4.57 -4.01 29.11
CA GLY A 37 4.81 -5.40 29.47
C GLY A 37 5.97 -6.03 28.70
N CYS A 38 6.04 -5.81 27.37
CA CYS A 38 7.19 -6.25 26.57
C CYS A 38 8.51 -5.63 27.03
N ASP A 39 8.51 -4.35 27.41
CA ASP A 39 9.69 -3.67 27.93
C ASP A 39 10.10 -4.23 29.29
N ALA A 40 9.13 -4.59 30.16
CA ALA A 40 9.40 -5.22 31.44
C ALA A 40 10.07 -6.60 31.28
N ILE A 41 9.56 -7.42 30.37
CA ILE A 41 10.18 -8.73 30.04
C ILE A 41 11.57 -8.55 29.42
N THR A 42 11.72 -7.59 28.49
CA THR A 42 13.02 -7.31 27.84
C THR A 42 14.09 -6.90 28.86
N LYS A 43 13.73 -6.04 29.84
CA LYS A 43 14.61 -5.63 30.91
C LYS A 43 15.02 -6.81 31.78
N LEU A 44 14.08 -7.70 32.14
CA LEU A 44 14.35 -8.90 32.92
C LEU A 44 15.36 -9.82 32.21
N LYS A 45 15.14 -10.07 30.92
CA LYS A 45 16.06 -10.88 30.10
C LYS A 45 17.45 -10.24 29.98
N LYS A 46 17.54 -8.91 29.88
CA LYS A 46 18.83 -8.22 29.91
C LYS A 46 19.53 -8.40 31.27
N LEU A 47 18.81 -8.35 32.39
CA LEU A 47 19.36 -8.65 33.71
C LEU A 47 19.86 -10.09 33.82
N ALA A 48 19.17 -11.05 33.24
CA ALA A 48 19.62 -12.43 33.19
C ALA A 48 20.91 -12.60 32.39
N VAL A 49 21.03 -11.97 31.21
CA VAL A 49 22.27 -11.97 30.42
C VAL A 49 23.44 -11.34 31.19
N MET A 50 23.17 -10.36 32.03
CA MET A 50 24.18 -9.70 32.86
C MET A 50 24.55 -10.48 34.14
N GLY A 51 23.79 -11.53 34.48
CA GLY A 51 23.95 -12.34 35.67
C GLY A 51 23.34 -11.72 36.95
N ASP A 52 22.48 -10.71 36.78
CA ASP A 52 21.74 -10.05 37.89
C ASP A 52 20.37 -10.72 38.17
N TYR A 53 19.97 -11.73 37.38
CA TYR A 53 18.78 -12.55 37.53
C TYR A 53 19.05 -13.96 37.02
N GLU A 54 18.52 -14.99 37.70
CA GLU A 54 18.56 -16.39 37.24
C GLU A 54 17.23 -16.72 36.55
N GLU A 55 17.30 -17.06 35.25
CA GLU A 55 16.10 -17.47 34.51
C GLU A 55 15.57 -18.81 35.01
N VAL A 56 14.25 -18.92 35.14
CA VAL A 56 13.58 -20.19 35.46
C VAL A 56 13.56 -21.07 34.21
N GLU A 57 14.12 -22.27 34.30
CA GLU A 57 14.18 -23.18 33.18
C GLU A 57 12.76 -23.60 32.72
N GLY A 58 12.48 -23.39 31.43
CA GLY A 58 11.17 -23.72 30.83
C GLY A 58 10.09 -22.65 31.00
N GLU A 59 10.41 -21.49 31.59
CA GLU A 59 9.44 -20.41 31.70
C GLU A 59 9.21 -19.75 30.33
N GLU A 60 7.91 -19.63 29.94
CA GLU A 60 7.51 -18.86 28.79
C GLU A 60 7.30 -17.39 29.18
N TYR A 61 8.02 -16.47 28.55
CA TYR A 61 7.76 -15.03 28.68
C TYR A 61 6.59 -14.64 27.79
N LYS A 62 5.53 -14.10 28.39
CA LYS A 62 4.26 -13.82 27.72
C LYS A 62 3.53 -12.60 28.29
N ILE A 63 2.56 -12.15 27.53
CA ILE A 63 1.58 -11.17 27.95
C ILE A 63 0.20 -11.83 27.82
N GLU A 64 -0.61 -11.72 28.85
CA GLU A 64 -1.99 -12.21 28.85
C GLU A 64 -2.95 -11.04 29.01
N VAL A 65 -3.96 -11.00 28.14
CA VAL A 65 -4.99 -9.96 28.15
C VAL A 65 -6.31 -10.61 28.48
N TYR A 66 -6.88 -10.25 29.60
CA TYR A 66 -8.13 -10.77 30.12
C TYR A 66 -9.25 -9.75 29.92
N ALA A 67 -10.44 -10.18 29.51
CA ALA A 67 -11.62 -9.31 29.40
C ALA A 67 -12.83 -9.96 30.01
N SER A 68 -13.56 -9.20 30.84
CA SER A 68 -14.88 -9.56 31.40
C SER A 68 -15.90 -8.49 30.99
N ALA A 69 -16.93 -8.92 30.27
CA ALA A 69 -18.08 -8.06 29.96
C ALA A 69 -19.02 -7.91 31.17
N LYS A 70 -19.05 -8.90 32.05
CA LYS A 70 -19.86 -8.87 33.32
C LYS A 70 -19.31 -7.81 34.25
N ASP A 71 -17.99 -7.83 34.52
CA ASP A 71 -17.32 -6.94 35.44
C ASP A 71 -16.91 -5.62 34.82
N LYS A 72 -17.05 -5.49 33.49
CA LYS A 72 -16.62 -4.32 32.68
C LYS A 72 -15.13 -4.04 32.84
N THR A 73 -14.30 -5.11 32.86
CA THR A 73 -12.86 -5.03 33.07
C THR A 73 -12.07 -5.48 31.86
N LEU A 74 -10.86 -4.90 31.73
CA LEU A 74 -9.83 -5.34 30.81
C LEU A 74 -8.49 -5.34 31.56
N THR A 75 -7.86 -6.51 31.67
CA THR A 75 -6.65 -6.71 32.47
C THR A 75 -5.49 -7.11 31.58
N PHE A 76 -4.33 -6.50 31.79
CA PHE A 76 -3.06 -6.80 31.10
C PHE A 76 -2.08 -7.36 32.10
N VAL A 77 -1.59 -8.56 31.87
CA VAL A 77 -0.66 -9.28 32.75
C VAL A 77 0.63 -9.55 31.98
N ASP A 78 1.77 -9.14 32.54
CA ASP A 78 3.10 -9.53 32.07
C ASP A 78 3.86 -10.28 33.17
N ASN A 79 4.70 -11.24 32.80
CA ASN A 79 5.62 -11.91 33.69
C ASN A 79 7.05 -11.34 33.62
N GLY A 80 7.14 -10.02 33.47
CA GLY A 80 8.39 -9.27 33.43
C GLY A 80 9.04 -9.06 34.79
N LEU A 81 9.81 -7.95 34.92
CA LEU A 81 10.59 -7.68 36.13
C LEU A 81 9.75 -7.29 37.37
N GLY A 82 8.49 -6.87 37.19
CA GLY A 82 7.66 -6.33 38.28
C GLY A 82 8.24 -5.04 38.89
N MET A 83 7.60 -4.56 39.96
CA MET A 83 8.02 -3.32 40.65
C MET A 83 7.98 -3.49 42.16
N THR A 84 8.91 -2.83 42.86
CA THR A 84 8.82 -2.61 44.33
C THR A 84 7.98 -1.37 44.64
N GLU A 85 7.60 -1.17 45.90
CA GLU A 85 6.87 0.01 46.36
C GLU A 85 7.54 1.32 45.94
N GLU A 86 8.86 1.42 46.09
CA GLU A 86 9.63 2.60 45.69
C GLU A 86 9.67 2.79 44.16
N GLU A 87 9.64 1.67 43.41
CA GLU A 87 9.59 1.72 41.95
C GLU A 87 8.21 2.13 41.45
N VAL A 88 7.11 1.73 42.11
CA VAL A 88 5.76 2.23 41.83
C VAL A 88 5.68 3.74 42.09
N ASP A 89 6.18 4.20 43.23
CA ASP A 89 6.25 5.64 43.52
C ASP A 89 7.04 6.43 42.50
N LYS A 90 8.10 5.86 41.96
CA LYS A 90 8.99 6.51 41.01
C LYS A 90 8.46 6.48 39.57
N TYR A 91 7.88 5.36 39.11
CA TYR A 91 7.55 5.15 37.69
C TYR A 91 6.06 5.28 37.39
N ILE A 92 5.19 5.13 38.42
CA ILE A 92 3.74 5.25 38.27
C ILE A 92 3.24 6.59 38.84
N ASN A 93 3.72 7.01 40.01
CA ASN A 93 3.23 8.23 40.67
C ASN A 93 3.91 9.52 40.16
N GLN A 94 5.01 9.42 39.38
CA GLN A 94 5.68 10.58 38.77
C GLN A 94 5.39 10.65 37.26
N ILE A 95 4.49 11.56 36.87
CA ILE A 95 4.13 11.76 35.48
C ILE A 95 5.36 12.17 34.63
N ALA A 96 5.52 11.57 33.43
CA ALA A 96 6.63 11.80 32.52
C ALA A 96 8.01 11.34 33.05
N PHE A 97 8.05 10.43 34.01
CA PHE A 97 9.26 9.77 34.44
C PHE A 97 9.36 8.37 33.80
N SER A 98 10.40 8.13 33.01
CA SER A 98 10.56 6.88 32.25
C SER A 98 11.49 5.91 32.95
N GLY A 99 10.97 4.75 33.40
CA GLY A 99 11.78 3.64 33.88
C GLY A 99 12.65 2.98 32.80
N ALA A 100 12.33 3.18 31.52
CA ALA A 100 13.15 2.75 30.40
C ALA A 100 14.44 3.60 30.30
N THR A 101 14.30 4.92 30.37
CA THR A 101 15.43 5.86 30.34
C THR A 101 16.35 5.66 31.53
N ASP A 102 15.79 5.41 32.72
CA ASP A 102 16.56 5.15 33.92
C ASP A 102 17.37 3.84 33.83
N PHE A 103 16.75 2.79 33.29
CA PHE A 103 17.40 1.50 33.03
C PHE A 103 18.54 1.65 32.02
N ILE A 104 18.30 2.30 30.87
CA ILE A 104 19.31 2.53 29.84
C ILE A 104 20.49 3.30 30.42
N ASN A 105 20.26 4.37 31.18
CA ASN A 105 21.33 5.16 31.79
C ASN A 105 22.17 4.36 32.81
N LYS A 106 21.52 3.47 33.57
CA LYS A 106 22.19 2.63 34.56
C LYS A 106 23.09 1.56 33.92
N TYR A 107 22.69 1.05 32.75
CA TYR A 107 23.35 -0.06 32.08
C TYR A 107 23.97 0.30 30.72
N LYS A 108 24.17 1.58 30.43
CA LYS A 108 24.63 2.15 29.15
C LYS A 108 25.87 1.49 28.55
N ASP A 109 26.77 1.03 29.37
CA ASP A 109 28.04 0.41 28.94
C ASP A 109 27.93 -1.10 28.69
N LYS A 110 26.78 -1.73 29.01
CA LYS A 110 26.61 -3.19 29.01
C LYS A 110 25.42 -3.68 28.16
N ALA A 111 24.43 -2.83 27.91
CA ALA A 111 23.22 -3.20 27.19
C ALA A 111 23.02 -2.29 25.97
N GLY A 112 22.91 -2.87 24.78
CA GLY A 112 22.52 -2.12 23.58
C GLY A 112 21.13 -1.49 23.74
N ASP A 113 20.94 -0.27 23.24
CA ASP A 113 19.73 0.55 23.43
C ASP A 113 18.52 0.09 22.60
N GLU A 114 18.67 -0.89 21.73
CA GLU A 114 17.85 -1.07 20.52
C GLU A 114 16.46 -1.71 20.72
N GLN A 115 16.09 -2.15 21.94
CA GLN A 115 14.88 -2.95 22.13
C GLN A 115 13.84 -2.37 23.12
N ILE A 116 14.14 -1.30 23.83
CA ILE A 116 13.25 -0.70 24.82
C ILE A 116 12.53 0.48 24.19
N ILE A 117 11.19 0.51 24.28
CA ILE A 117 10.34 1.45 23.54
C ILE A 117 9.82 2.61 24.41
N GLY A 118 9.64 2.40 25.72
CA GLY A 118 8.94 3.30 26.65
C GLY A 118 9.77 4.50 27.13
N HIS A 119 10.18 5.44 26.25
CA HIS A 119 11.07 6.54 26.60
C HIS A 119 10.43 7.73 27.33
N PHE A 120 9.09 7.92 27.25
CA PHE A 120 8.44 9.17 27.67
C PHE A 120 7.76 9.13 29.04
N GLY A 121 7.53 7.93 29.63
CA GLY A 121 6.85 7.78 30.92
C GLY A 121 5.39 8.28 30.91
N LEU A 122 4.73 8.24 29.77
CA LEU A 122 3.34 8.71 29.59
C LEU A 122 2.39 7.60 29.12
N GLY A 123 2.92 6.50 28.59
CA GLY A 123 2.13 5.42 27.99
C GLY A 123 1.12 4.79 28.94
N PHE A 124 1.51 4.56 30.21
CA PHE A 124 0.61 4.03 31.24
C PHE A 124 -0.67 4.87 31.43
N TYR A 125 -0.54 6.19 31.40
CA TYR A 125 -1.69 7.09 31.65
C TYR A 125 -2.73 7.07 30.52
N SER A 126 -2.43 6.46 29.38
CA SER A 126 -3.43 6.22 28.33
C SER A 126 -4.59 5.32 28.82
N ALA A 127 -4.37 4.48 29.84
CA ALA A 127 -5.39 3.66 30.48
C ALA A 127 -6.60 4.49 30.97
N PHE A 128 -6.33 5.72 31.46
CA PHE A 128 -7.38 6.61 31.94
C PHE A 128 -8.19 7.30 30.83
N MET A 129 -7.89 7.04 29.57
CA MET A 129 -8.75 7.48 28.45
C MET A 129 -10.03 6.63 28.38
N VAL A 130 -9.96 5.37 28.84
CA VAL A 130 -11.01 4.36 28.67
C VAL A 130 -11.55 3.83 30.01
N ALA A 131 -10.87 4.11 31.12
CA ALA A 131 -11.22 3.58 32.45
C ALA A 131 -11.53 4.71 33.42
N ASP A 132 -12.53 4.47 34.29
CA ASP A 132 -12.85 5.31 35.45
C ASP A 132 -11.94 4.99 36.63
N LYS A 133 -11.45 3.75 36.72
CA LYS A 133 -10.56 3.27 37.76
C LYS A 133 -9.52 2.35 37.15
N VAL A 134 -8.26 2.44 37.60
CA VAL A 134 -7.18 1.54 37.27
C VAL A 134 -6.55 0.98 38.52
N THR A 135 -6.28 -0.34 38.54
CA THR A 135 -5.52 -1.00 39.60
C THR A 135 -4.25 -1.62 39.03
N ILE A 136 -3.23 -1.71 39.85
CA ILE A 136 -1.97 -2.39 39.53
C ILE A 136 -1.67 -3.36 40.66
N GLU A 137 -1.42 -4.61 40.34
CA GLU A 137 -0.83 -5.62 41.22
C GLU A 137 0.54 -5.99 40.64
N THR A 138 1.58 -5.89 41.46
CA THR A 138 2.93 -6.10 40.97
C THR A 138 3.87 -6.66 42.04
N CYS A 139 4.71 -7.62 41.64
CA CYS A 139 5.75 -8.17 42.52
C CYS A 139 7.10 -8.15 41.75
N SER A 140 8.11 -7.55 42.37
CA SER A 140 9.44 -7.41 41.77
C SER A 140 10.20 -8.74 41.74
N TYR A 141 11.05 -8.93 40.74
CA TYR A 141 12.01 -10.07 40.63
C TYR A 141 13.05 -10.12 41.76
N LYS A 142 13.20 -9.03 42.54
CA LYS A 142 14.18 -8.92 43.60
C LYS A 142 13.84 -9.82 44.77
N GLU A 143 14.83 -10.57 45.25
CA GLU A 143 14.65 -11.49 46.41
C GLU A 143 14.13 -10.73 47.61
N GLY A 144 13.02 -11.24 48.22
CA GLY A 144 12.40 -10.62 49.40
C GLY A 144 11.55 -9.36 49.10
N ALA A 145 11.31 -9.03 47.84
CA ALA A 145 10.40 -7.96 47.47
C ALA A 145 8.98 -8.31 47.93
N LYS A 146 8.26 -7.31 48.46
CA LYS A 146 6.84 -7.46 48.83
C LYS A 146 5.94 -7.12 47.64
N PRO A 147 4.85 -7.86 47.42
CA PRO A 147 3.89 -7.52 46.41
C PRO A 147 3.14 -6.23 46.75
N VAL A 148 2.81 -5.43 45.73
CA VAL A 148 2.23 -4.10 45.87
C VAL A 148 0.89 -4.06 45.14
N TYR A 149 -0.15 -3.58 45.83
CA TYR A 149 -1.41 -3.18 45.23
C TYR A 149 -1.49 -1.65 45.18
N TRP A 150 -1.85 -1.11 43.99
CA TRP A 150 -2.02 0.32 43.74
C TRP A 150 -3.37 0.54 43.06
N GLU A 151 -4.06 1.62 43.40
CA GLU A 151 -5.35 1.98 42.83
C GLU A 151 -5.50 3.48 42.65
N CYS A 152 -6.11 3.90 41.51
CA CYS A 152 -6.44 5.29 41.21
C CYS A 152 -7.75 5.38 40.44
N ASP A 153 -8.62 6.31 40.86
CA ASP A 153 -9.93 6.61 40.26
C ASP A 153 -9.89 7.58 39.08
N GLY A 154 -8.73 7.76 38.48
CA GLY A 154 -8.55 8.69 37.36
C GLY A 154 -8.46 10.15 37.77
N GLY A 155 -8.36 10.46 39.07
CA GLY A 155 -7.96 11.74 39.61
C GLY A 155 -6.46 11.84 39.86
N THR A 156 -6.04 12.70 40.77
CA THR A 156 -4.66 12.85 41.21
C THR A 156 -4.33 12.07 42.49
N ASN A 157 -5.33 11.43 43.08
CA ASN A 157 -5.20 10.63 44.32
C ASN A 157 -5.06 9.16 43.97
N TYR A 158 -4.17 8.50 44.68
CA TYR A 158 -4.01 7.04 44.62
C TYR A 158 -4.00 6.44 46.02
N THR A 159 -4.27 5.15 46.09
CA THR A 159 -4.02 4.34 47.32
C THR A 159 -3.02 3.25 46.98
N MET A 160 -2.17 2.90 47.95
CA MET A 160 -1.18 1.85 47.81
C MET A 160 -1.13 1.02 49.09
N SER A 161 -1.06 -0.31 48.94
CA SER A 161 -1.00 -1.27 50.04
C SER A 161 -0.22 -2.52 49.62
N GLU A 162 0.11 -3.38 50.57
CA GLU A 162 0.66 -4.71 50.30
C GLU A 162 -0.43 -5.57 49.63
N SER A 163 -0.09 -6.32 48.57
CA SER A 163 -0.97 -7.29 47.88
C SER A 163 -0.76 -8.69 48.45
N ASP A 164 -1.74 -9.56 48.24
CA ASP A 164 -1.63 -10.99 48.58
C ASP A 164 -1.04 -11.82 47.43
N ASP A 165 -0.89 -11.24 46.22
CA ASP A 165 -0.33 -11.90 45.03
C ASP A 165 1.20 -11.69 44.96
N ASP A 166 1.94 -12.78 45.22
CA ASP A 166 3.40 -12.80 45.23
C ASP A 166 4.02 -13.27 43.91
N ILE A 167 3.21 -13.39 42.84
CA ILE A 167 3.68 -13.80 41.52
C ILE A 167 4.46 -12.65 40.88
N ARG A 168 5.69 -12.94 40.44
CA ARG A 168 6.53 -11.97 39.75
C ARG A 168 5.88 -11.47 38.44
N GLY A 169 5.83 -10.14 38.26
CA GLY A 169 5.28 -9.49 37.11
C GLY A 169 4.39 -8.31 37.46
N THR A 170 3.56 -7.90 36.51
CA THR A 170 2.61 -6.80 36.72
C THR A 170 1.28 -7.11 36.05
N ALA A 171 0.20 -6.99 36.82
CA ALA A 171 -1.16 -7.01 36.33
C ALA A 171 -1.78 -5.60 36.43
N ILE A 172 -2.30 -5.09 35.31
CA ILE A 172 -2.96 -3.78 35.23
C ILE A 172 -4.39 -4.00 34.82
N THR A 173 -5.35 -3.73 35.76
CA THR A 173 -6.77 -3.88 35.49
C THR A 173 -7.45 -2.52 35.31
N LEU A 174 -8.14 -2.39 34.18
CA LEU A 174 -8.91 -1.23 33.78
C LEU A 174 -10.40 -1.50 34.03
N TYR A 175 -11.04 -0.69 34.88
CA TYR A 175 -12.48 -0.67 35.03
C TYR A 175 -13.05 0.33 34.01
N LEU A 176 -13.58 -0.21 32.91
CA LEU A 176 -13.98 0.56 31.73
C LEU A 176 -15.15 1.52 32.05
N ASN A 177 -15.06 2.73 31.55
CA ASN A 177 -16.16 3.68 31.62
C ASN A 177 -17.29 3.31 30.64
N GLU A 178 -18.48 3.88 30.81
CA GLU A 178 -19.69 3.54 30.04
C GLU A 178 -19.52 3.80 28.51
N ASP A 179 -18.69 4.77 28.11
CA ASP A 179 -18.47 5.13 26.72
C ASP A 179 -17.47 4.17 26.02
N CYS A 180 -16.76 3.35 26.78
CA CYS A 180 -15.66 2.50 26.30
C CYS A 180 -15.90 0.99 26.54
N LEU A 181 -17.14 0.57 26.78
CA LEU A 181 -17.51 -0.84 27.00
C LEU A 181 -17.24 -1.74 25.78
N GLU A 182 -17.01 -1.16 24.61
CA GLU A 182 -16.57 -1.93 23.43
C GLU A 182 -15.27 -2.71 23.67
N TYR A 183 -14.40 -2.24 24.57
CA TYR A 183 -13.15 -2.91 24.93
C TYR A 183 -13.32 -4.06 25.92
N ALA A 184 -14.52 -4.30 26.44
CA ALA A 184 -14.86 -5.56 27.12
C ALA A 184 -15.20 -6.68 26.12
N ASN A 185 -15.32 -6.37 24.82
CA ASN A 185 -15.68 -7.31 23.78
C ASN A 185 -14.42 -7.98 23.19
N GLU A 186 -14.42 -9.30 23.17
CA GLU A 186 -13.35 -10.14 22.65
C GLU A 186 -12.91 -9.74 21.22
N TYR A 187 -13.89 -9.54 20.32
CA TYR A 187 -13.56 -9.22 18.91
C TYR A 187 -12.86 -7.88 18.77
N ARG A 188 -13.32 -6.88 19.53
CA ARG A 188 -12.74 -5.54 19.49
C ARG A 188 -11.31 -5.53 20.03
N VAL A 189 -11.07 -6.17 21.15
CA VAL A 189 -9.72 -6.25 21.75
C VAL A 189 -8.75 -7.00 20.82
N LYS A 190 -9.18 -8.13 20.27
CA LYS A 190 -8.37 -8.91 19.33
C LYS A 190 -8.04 -8.10 18.05
N GLU A 191 -9.02 -7.36 17.51
CA GLU A 191 -8.82 -6.46 16.37
C GLU A 191 -7.72 -5.43 16.65
N VAL A 192 -7.79 -4.76 17.81
CA VAL A 192 -6.81 -3.75 18.22
C VAL A 192 -5.43 -4.36 18.46
N ILE A 193 -5.36 -5.53 19.14
CA ILE A 193 -4.10 -6.25 19.34
C ILE A 193 -3.48 -6.62 17.96
N GLN A 194 -4.27 -7.14 17.04
CA GLN A 194 -3.79 -7.48 15.71
C GLN A 194 -3.34 -6.24 14.92
N LYS A 195 -4.03 -5.10 15.07
CA LYS A 195 -3.65 -3.85 14.41
C LYS A 195 -2.28 -3.35 14.87
N TYR A 196 -2.04 -3.28 16.19
CA TYR A 196 -0.87 -2.61 16.75
C TYR A 196 0.24 -3.56 17.21
N CYS A 197 -0.09 -4.79 17.60
CA CYS A 197 0.80 -5.71 18.30
C CYS A 197 1.00 -7.06 17.58
N ALA A 198 0.53 -7.21 16.33
CA ALA A 198 0.60 -8.45 15.56
C ALA A 198 2.00 -9.07 15.46
N PHE A 199 3.05 -8.29 15.66
CA PHE A 199 4.43 -8.71 15.45
C PHE A 199 5.34 -8.46 16.66
N ARG A 200 4.73 -8.37 17.87
CA ARG A 200 5.53 -8.17 19.09
C ARG A 200 6.41 -9.39 19.39
N GLN A 201 7.52 -9.14 20.07
CA GLN A 201 8.59 -10.13 20.32
C GLN A 201 8.26 -11.18 21.38
N TYR A 202 7.16 -11.02 22.15
CA TYR A 202 6.67 -11.98 23.14
C TYR A 202 5.25 -12.40 22.79
N ASN A 203 4.90 -13.65 23.12
CA ASN A 203 3.58 -14.19 22.89
C ASN A 203 2.50 -13.39 23.63
N ILE A 204 1.43 -13.04 22.92
CA ILE A 204 0.27 -12.34 23.46
C ILE A 204 -0.93 -13.27 23.39
N TYR A 205 -1.50 -13.58 24.54
CA TYR A 205 -2.69 -14.42 24.66
C TYR A 205 -3.89 -13.57 25.07
N PHE A 206 -5.04 -13.90 24.54
CA PHE A 206 -6.31 -13.30 24.96
C PHE A 206 -7.19 -14.33 25.66
N ILE A 207 -7.74 -13.95 26.79
CA ILE A 207 -8.60 -14.77 27.65
C ILE A 207 -9.93 -14.04 27.89
N ASN A 208 -11.03 -14.72 27.60
CA ASN A 208 -12.36 -14.23 27.96
C ASN A 208 -12.75 -14.86 29.31
N GLU A 209 -12.68 -14.06 30.40
CA GLU A 209 -12.93 -14.53 31.77
C GLU A 209 -14.33 -15.06 31.92
N ASP A 210 -15.34 -14.41 31.35
CA ASP A 210 -16.74 -14.83 31.43
C ASP A 210 -16.96 -16.24 30.85
N LYS A 211 -16.26 -16.56 29.74
CA LYS A 211 -16.34 -17.89 29.12
C LYS A 211 -15.61 -18.95 29.94
N GLU A 212 -14.44 -18.61 30.49
CA GLU A 212 -13.71 -19.55 31.37
C GLU A 212 -14.46 -19.87 32.63
N GLU A 213 -15.11 -18.88 33.27
CA GLU A 213 -15.98 -19.09 34.42
C GLU A 213 -17.18 -20.00 34.08
N GLU A 214 -17.83 -19.76 32.92
CA GLU A 214 -18.94 -20.58 32.45
C GLU A 214 -18.51 -22.04 32.17
N GLU A 215 -17.34 -22.22 31.56
CA GLU A 215 -16.79 -23.55 31.29
C GLU A 215 -16.38 -24.28 32.60
N ALA A 216 -15.76 -23.55 33.51
CA ALA A 216 -15.40 -24.08 34.81
C ALA A 216 -16.66 -24.51 35.62
N ALA A 217 -17.70 -23.66 35.63
CA ALA A 217 -18.97 -23.97 36.28
C ALA A 217 -19.67 -25.20 35.65
N LYS A 218 -19.61 -25.35 34.31
CA LYS A 218 -20.17 -26.54 33.62
C LYS A 218 -19.41 -27.81 33.99
N LYS A 219 -18.06 -27.76 34.00
CA LYS A 219 -17.19 -28.88 34.36
C LYS A 219 -17.44 -29.29 35.82
N GLU A 220 -17.63 -28.34 36.73
CA GLU A 220 -17.96 -28.62 38.15
C GLU A 220 -19.35 -29.22 38.32
N ALA A 221 -20.33 -28.75 37.53
CA ALA A 221 -21.68 -29.35 37.54
C ALA A 221 -21.68 -30.78 37.01
N GLU A 222 -20.93 -31.05 35.91
CA GLU A 222 -20.77 -32.40 35.35
C GLU A 222 -20.03 -33.36 36.32
N LYS A 223 -19.00 -32.86 37.04
CA LYS A 223 -18.35 -33.65 38.10
C LYS A 223 -19.32 -33.97 39.22
N LYS A 224 -20.10 -33.01 39.69
CA LYS A 224 -21.11 -33.24 40.75
C LYS A 224 -22.23 -34.19 40.30
N GLU A 225 -22.60 -34.23 39.04
CA GLU A 225 -23.54 -35.22 38.49
C GLU A 225 -22.90 -36.61 38.40
N LYS A 226 -21.66 -36.73 37.94
CA LYS A 226 -20.92 -38.02 37.91
C LYS A 226 -20.72 -38.59 39.30
N ASP A 227 -20.36 -37.77 40.30
CA ASP A 227 -20.20 -38.19 41.67
C ASP A 227 -21.54 -38.67 42.29
N LYS A 228 -22.68 -38.03 41.95
CA LYS A 228 -24.01 -38.48 42.36
C LYS A 228 -24.44 -39.79 41.73
N VAL A 229 -24.03 -40.08 40.51
CA VAL A 229 -24.32 -41.35 39.83
C VAL A 229 -23.50 -42.50 40.45
N ILE A 230 -22.29 -42.23 40.94
CA ILE A 230 -21.43 -43.23 41.60
C ILE A 230 -21.99 -43.55 43.02
N GLU A 231 -22.57 -42.59 43.75
CA GLU A 231 -23.20 -42.85 45.07
C GLU A 231 -24.52 -43.66 44.99
N VAL A 232 -25.23 -43.64 43.85
CA VAL A 232 -26.49 -44.39 43.68
C VAL A 232 -26.24 -45.85 43.30
N ASP A 233 -25.08 -46.22 42.75
CA ASP A 233 -24.79 -47.56 42.27
C ASP A 233 -24.15 -48.48 43.35
N THR A 234 -23.87 -47.95 44.56
CA THR A 234 -23.27 -48.73 45.67
C THR A 234 -24.30 -49.25 46.71
N THR A 235 -25.61 -49.11 46.47
CA THR A 235 -26.65 -49.52 47.45
C THR A 235 -27.63 -50.64 47.04
N GLN A 236 -27.28 -51.39 45.94
CA GLN A 236 -28.08 -52.60 45.61
C GLN A 236 -27.17 -53.73 45.12
N GLU A 237 -26.56 -54.48 46.01
CA GLU A 237 -26.23 -55.90 45.84
C GLU A 237 -26.40 -56.65 47.16
N ASP A 238 -27.49 -57.39 47.25
CA ASP A 238 -27.53 -58.63 47.97
C ASP A 238 -28.51 -59.60 47.29
N GLU A 239 -28.02 -60.90 47.18
CA GLU A 239 -28.70 -62.15 46.82
C GLU A 239 -28.94 -62.48 45.36
N LEU A 240 -28.17 -63.44 44.77
CA LEU A 240 -28.47 -64.87 44.74
C LEU A 240 -27.49 -65.69 43.86
N VAL A 241 -27.11 -66.83 44.41
CA VAL A 241 -26.23 -67.91 44.00
C VAL A 241 -26.63 -68.62 42.69
N GLY A 242 -25.62 -69.08 41.88
CA GLY A 242 -25.84 -70.10 40.89
C GLY A 242 -24.68 -70.30 39.87
N ASP A 243 -23.82 -71.23 40.24
CA ASP A 243 -23.01 -72.23 39.47
C ASP A 243 -22.44 -71.95 38.05
N ALA A 244 -21.14 -72.30 37.93
CA ALA A 244 -20.14 -72.14 36.86
C ALA A 244 -20.42 -73.00 35.58
N PRO A 245 -19.60 -73.00 34.49
CA PRO A 245 -18.13 -72.98 34.48
C PRO A 245 -17.41 -72.18 33.35
N LYS A 246 -16.17 -71.81 33.66
CA LYS A 246 -14.96 -71.51 32.89
C LYS A 246 -14.99 -71.49 31.37
N LYS A 247 -14.49 -70.42 30.80
CA LYS A 247 -13.41 -70.44 29.78
C LYS A 247 -12.63 -69.11 29.80
N ASP A 248 -11.31 -69.30 29.75
CA ASP A 248 -10.25 -68.31 29.69
C ASP A 248 -10.35 -67.42 28.46
N GLU A 249 -10.17 -66.14 28.64
CA GLU A 249 -9.43 -65.24 27.75
C GLU A 249 -9.10 -63.96 28.55
N ALA A 250 -7.79 -63.74 28.69
CA ALA A 250 -7.22 -62.55 29.31
C ALA A 250 -7.30 -61.39 28.30
N GLU A 251 -8.10 -60.40 28.58
CA GLU A 251 -7.95 -59.06 28.00
C GLU A 251 -7.54 -58.09 29.08
N GLU A 252 -6.32 -57.57 28.94
CA GLU A 252 -5.79 -56.47 29.72
C GLU A 252 -6.70 -55.23 29.56
N LYS A 253 -7.39 -54.86 30.61
CA LYS A 253 -7.95 -53.52 30.73
C LYS A 253 -6.80 -52.55 30.96
N LYS A 254 -6.38 -51.91 29.86
CA LYS A 254 -5.67 -50.64 29.93
C LYS A 254 -6.63 -49.65 30.57
N GLU A 255 -6.29 -49.14 31.74
CA GLU A 255 -6.82 -47.90 32.31
C GLU A 255 -6.45 -46.79 31.32
N ASP A 256 -7.41 -46.34 30.54
CA ASP A 256 -7.33 -45.14 29.72
C ASP A 256 -7.47 -43.94 30.66
N ALA A 257 -6.32 -43.51 31.19
CA ALA A 257 -6.21 -42.17 31.76
C ALA A 257 -6.35 -41.19 30.62
N THR A 258 -7.55 -40.73 30.37
CA THR A 258 -7.83 -39.58 29.55
C THR A 258 -7.15 -38.38 30.19
N GLU A 259 -5.89 -38.12 29.83
CA GLU A 259 -5.31 -36.81 29.99
C GLU A 259 -6.17 -35.85 29.16
N GLU A 260 -6.96 -35.02 29.85
CA GLU A 260 -7.65 -33.88 29.26
C GLU A 260 -6.56 -33.02 28.61
N LYS A 261 -6.44 -33.10 27.30
CA LYS A 261 -5.65 -32.14 26.50
C LYS A 261 -6.32 -30.78 26.73
N LYS A 262 -5.73 -29.95 27.59
CA LYS A 262 -5.97 -28.53 27.55
C LYS A 262 -5.70 -28.08 26.11
N GLU A 263 -6.68 -27.56 25.41
CA GLU A 263 -6.44 -26.92 24.12
C GLU A 263 -5.32 -25.88 24.31
N GLU A 264 -4.17 -26.11 23.69
CA GLU A 264 -3.07 -25.16 23.72
C GLU A 264 -3.56 -23.84 23.09
N ARG A 265 -3.63 -22.79 23.90
CA ARG A 265 -4.00 -21.45 23.45
C ARG A 265 -2.99 -20.98 22.42
N LYS A 266 -3.46 -20.50 21.28
CA LYS A 266 -2.59 -19.95 20.24
C LYS A 266 -2.34 -18.48 20.51
N PRO A 267 -1.09 -18.01 20.41
CA PRO A 267 -0.80 -16.58 20.52
C PRO A 267 -1.44 -15.80 19.36
N LEU A 268 -1.81 -14.54 19.63
CA LEU A 268 -2.42 -13.64 18.63
C LEU A 268 -1.41 -12.99 17.68
N ASN A 269 -0.13 -13.07 18.00
CA ASN A 269 0.95 -12.39 17.28
C ASN A 269 1.99 -13.37 16.75
N ASP A 270 2.78 -12.93 15.76
CA ASP A 270 3.99 -13.62 15.27
C ASP A 270 5.23 -12.96 15.89
N THR A 271 5.94 -13.70 16.74
CA THR A 271 7.13 -13.20 17.43
C THR A 271 8.38 -13.14 16.56
N ASN A 272 8.37 -13.77 15.39
CA ASN A 272 9.48 -13.79 14.44
C ASN A 272 9.02 -13.47 13.02
N PRO A 273 8.57 -12.23 12.78
CA PRO A 273 8.00 -11.83 11.50
C PRO A 273 9.00 -11.97 10.36
N LEU A 274 8.47 -12.19 9.16
CA LEU A 274 9.28 -12.51 7.98
C LEU A 274 10.38 -11.48 7.69
N TRP A 275 10.12 -10.18 7.90
CA TRP A 275 11.11 -9.12 7.63
C TRP A 275 12.28 -9.07 8.63
N MET A 276 12.16 -9.74 9.78
CA MET A 276 13.25 -9.86 10.77
C MET A 276 14.18 -11.01 10.45
N ARG A 277 13.76 -11.96 9.63
CA ARG A 277 14.53 -13.15 9.25
C ARG A 277 15.61 -12.81 8.23
N ASN A 278 16.65 -13.63 8.15
CA ASN A 278 17.64 -13.47 7.09
C ASN A 278 16.98 -13.79 5.73
N PRO A 279 17.12 -12.93 4.69
CA PRO A 279 16.54 -13.19 3.37
C PRO A 279 16.93 -14.54 2.75
N LYS A 280 18.09 -15.09 3.12
CA LYS A 280 18.57 -16.39 2.61
C LYS A 280 17.80 -17.58 3.19
N ASP A 281 17.17 -17.40 4.32
CA ASP A 281 16.42 -18.44 5.04
C ASP A 281 14.92 -18.40 4.73
N CYS A 282 14.47 -17.46 3.88
CA CYS A 282 13.08 -17.26 3.50
C CYS A 282 12.79 -17.84 2.11
N THR A 283 11.65 -18.53 1.96
CA THR A 283 11.19 -19.06 0.67
C THR A 283 10.20 -18.12 -0.01
N ASP A 284 10.05 -18.28 -1.33
CA ASP A 284 9.10 -17.49 -2.13
C ASP A 284 7.66 -17.66 -1.64
N GLU A 285 7.29 -18.89 -1.21
CA GLU A 285 5.98 -19.17 -0.63
C GLU A 285 5.74 -18.33 0.63
N GLN A 286 6.73 -18.24 1.52
CA GLN A 286 6.62 -17.44 2.74
C GLN A 286 6.41 -15.95 2.44
N TYR A 287 7.08 -15.40 1.40
CA TYR A 287 6.86 -14.02 0.99
C TYR A 287 5.45 -13.80 0.42
N ILE A 288 4.93 -14.75 -0.35
CA ILE A 288 3.59 -14.67 -0.92
C ILE A 288 2.54 -14.79 0.17
N ASP A 289 2.67 -15.76 1.07
CA ASP A 289 1.74 -15.97 2.19
C ASP A 289 1.71 -14.75 3.13
N PHE A 290 2.89 -14.21 3.46
CA PHE A 290 3.00 -12.99 4.25
C PHE A 290 2.29 -11.81 3.59
N TYR A 291 2.50 -11.61 2.28
CA TYR A 291 1.84 -10.57 1.50
C TYR A 291 0.30 -10.70 1.55
N GLN A 292 -0.20 -11.91 1.32
CA GLN A 292 -1.64 -12.17 1.30
C GLN A 292 -2.29 -11.97 2.66
N HIS A 293 -1.63 -12.38 3.75
CA HIS A 293 -2.14 -12.22 5.11
C HIS A 293 -2.11 -10.76 5.59
N VAL A 294 -1.01 -10.05 5.36
CA VAL A 294 -0.84 -8.69 5.90
C VAL A 294 -1.64 -7.65 5.13
N PHE A 295 -1.78 -7.83 3.80
CA PHE A 295 -2.44 -6.85 2.93
C PHE A 295 -3.83 -7.29 2.46
N LEU A 296 -4.29 -8.49 2.85
CA LEU A 296 -5.56 -9.09 2.43
C LEU A 296 -5.74 -9.06 0.90
N ASP A 297 -4.63 -9.25 0.18
CA ASP A 297 -4.59 -9.23 -1.28
C ASP A 297 -4.33 -10.64 -1.81
N PHE A 298 -5.34 -11.25 -2.40
CA PHE A 298 -5.26 -12.61 -2.93
C PHE A 298 -4.46 -12.73 -4.24
N LYS A 299 -4.16 -11.61 -4.90
CA LYS A 299 -3.28 -11.60 -6.07
C LYS A 299 -1.83 -11.77 -5.62
N LYS A 300 -1.05 -12.55 -6.35
CA LYS A 300 0.38 -12.67 -6.07
C LYS A 300 1.10 -11.39 -6.47
N PRO A 301 2.06 -10.90 -5.66
CA PRO A 301 2.92 -9.79 -6.05
C PRO A 301 3.81 -10.20 -7.24
N LEU A 302 4.26 -9.22 -8.03
CA LEU A 302 5.19 -9.47 -9.14
C LEU A 302 6.55 -9.93 -8.62
N PHE A 303 7.07 -9.24 -7.63
CA PHE A 303 8.30 -9.53 -6.89
C PHE A 303 8.36 -8.67 -5.63
N TRP A 304 9.43 -8.82 -4.86
CA TRP A 304 9.66 -8.09 -3.60
C TRP A 304 11.11 -7.70 -3.40
N ILE A 305 11.32 -6.80 -2.48
CA ILE A 305 12.63 -6.38 -2.00
C ILE A 305 12.65 -6.58 -0.49
N HIS A 306 13.50 -7.49 0.00
CA HIS A 306 13.77 -7.63 1.42
C HIS A 306 14.87 -6.64 1.82
N LEU A 307 14.50 -5.67 2.64
CA LEU A 307 15.40 -4.64 3.18
C LEU A 307 16.02 -5.16 4.47
N ASN A 308 17.34 -5.09 4.57
CA ASN A 308 18.07 -5.42 5.79
C ASN A 308 19.31 -4.53 5.84
N MET A 309 19.34 -3.60 6.78
CA MET A 309 20.42 -2.64 6.96
C MET A 309 20.62 -2.36 8.44
N ASP A 310 21.85 -2.49 8.91
CA ASP A 310 22.23 -2.27 10.30
C ASP A 310 23.03 -0.96 10.50
N TYR A 311 23.58 -0.37 9.42
CA TYR A 311 24.36 0.87 9.47
C TYR A 311 24.15 1.69 8.18
N PRO A 312 23.99 3.02 8.22
CA PRO A 312 24.12 3.95 9.36
C PRO A 312 22.86 4.07 10.24
N PHE A 313 21.83 3.30 9.97
CA PHE A 313 20.59 3.19 10.76
C PHE A 313 20.03 1.78 10.61
N ASN A 314 19.30 1.35 11.62
CA ASN A 314 18.63 0.06 11.62
C ASN A 314 17.35 0.14 10.80
N LEU A 315 17.29 -0.60 9.70
CA LEU A 315 16.09 -0.65 8.86
C LEU A 315 15.90 -2.06 8.31
N LYS A 316 14.79 -2.66 8.64
CA LYS A 316 14.35 -3.95 8.12
C LYS A 316 12.99 -3.80 7.47
N GLY A 317 12.67 -4.65 6.51
CA GLY A 317 11.38 -4.55 5.86
C GLY A 317 11.27 -5.38 4.60
N ILE A 318 10.07 -5.42 4.06
CA ILE A 318 9.79 -6.05 2.77
C ILE A 318 8.90 -5.11 1.97
N LEU A 319 9.34 -4.75 0.77
CA LEU A 319 8.55 -3.99 -0.18
C LEU A 319 8.09 -4.92 -1.31
N TYR A 320 6.81 -4.92 -1.59
CA TYR A 320 6.19 -5.71 -2.65
C TYR A 320 5.74 -4.83 -3.79
N PHE A 321 5.97 -5.29 -5.00
CA PHE A 321 5.42 -4.73 -6.21
C PHE A 321 4.10 -5.47 -6.52
N PRO A 322 2.94 -4.86 -6.27
CA PRO A 322 1.65 -5.47 -6.57
C PRO A 322 1.41 -5.51 -8.08
N LYS A 323 0.58 -6.44 -8.53
CA LYS A 323 0.05 -6.41 -9.90
C LYS A 323 -1.01 -5.32 -9.98
N ILE A 324 -0.72 -4.25 -10.74
CA ILE A 324 -1.60 -3.09 -10.88
C ILE A 324 -2.63 -3.35 -11.98
N ASN A 325 -3.90 -3.23 -11.65
CA ASN A 325 -4.96 -3.24 -12.67
C ASN A 325 -5.43 -1.79 -12.89
N THR A 326 -4.79 -1.11 -13.84
CA THR A 326 -4.97 0.32 -14.11
C THR A 326 -6.39 0.75 -14.49
N GLN A 327 -7.30 -0.19 -14.78
CA GLN A 327 -8.67 0.13 -15.18
C GLN A 327 -9.64 0.24 -14.00
N TYR A 328 -9.37 -0.40 -12.85
CA TYR A 328 -10.34 -0.55 -11.76
C TYR A 328 -9.78 -0.34 -10.35
N ASP A 329 -8.46 -0.40 -10.16
CA ASP A 329 -7.87 -0.28 -8.83
C ASP A 329 -7.52 1.19 -8.53
N GLN A 330 -7.89 1.67 -7.36
CA GLN A 330 -7.29 2.89 -6.82
C GLN A 330 -5.79 2.62 -6.69
N LEU A 331 -4.97 3.48 -7.30
CA LEU A 331 -3.50 3.36 -7.34
C LEU A 331 -2.87 3.70 -5.97
N GLU A 332 -3.44 3.19 -4.88
CA GLU A 332 -2.91 3.39 -3.54
C GLU A 332 -2.41 2.06 -2.99
N GLY A 333 -1.10 1.97 -2.83
CA GLY A 333 -0.47 0.91 -2.06
C GLY A 333 -0.62 1.17 -0.55
N THR A 334 -0.10 0.26 0.26
CA THR A 334 -0.08 0.40 1.71
C THR A 334 1.28 0.00 2.23
N ILE A 335 2.05 0.96 2.73
CA ILE A 335 3.32 0.69 3.42
C ILE A 335 3.11 0.93 4.91
N LYS A 336 3.16 -0.17 5.68
CA LYS A 336 3.03 -0.18 7.14
C LYS A 336 4.37 0.14 7.78
N LEU A 337 4.40 1.18 8.60
CA LEU A 337 5.59 1.56 9.35
C LEU A 337 5.54 1.01 10.76
N TYR A 338 6.63 0.38 11.17
CA TYR A 338 6.87 -0.16 12.50
C TYR A 338 8.10 0.48 13.13
N ASN A 339 8.14 0.47 14.44
CA ASN A 339 9.31 0.80 15.26
C ASN A 339 9.44 -0.28 16.33
N ASN A 340 10.52 -1.07 16.28
CA ASN A 340 10.69 -2.25 17.14
C ASN A 340 9.46 -3.17 17.11
N GLN A 341 8.95 -3.49 15.91
CA GLN A 341 7.80 -4.36 15.69
C GLN A 341 6.46 -3.82 16.25
N VAL A 342 6.41 -2.54 16.66
CA VAL A 342 5.17 -1.83 17.04
C VAL A 342 4.68 -1.04 15.84
N PHE A 343 3.44 -1.25 15.46
CA PHE A 343 2.81 -0.50 14.39
C PHE A 343 2.67 0.99 14.75
N ILE A 344 3.11 1.85 13.84
CA ILE A 344 3.08 3.30 13.99
C ILE A 344 1.94 3.89 13.16
N ALA A 345 2.01 3.75 11.86
CA ALA A 345 1.02 4.24 10.92
C ALA A 345 1.23 3.67 9.51
N ASP A 346 0.26 3.88 8.65
CA ASP A 346 0.34 3.58 7.21
C ASP A 346 0.79 4.81 6.42
N ASN A 347 1.54 4.58 5.35
CA ASN A 347 1.85 5.55 4.29
C ASN A 347 2.39 6.91 4.77
N ILE A 348 3.32 6.90 5.72
CA ILE A 348 3.93 8.14 6.23
C ILE A 348 4.81 8.77 5.15
N LYS A 349 4.34 9.89 4.57
CA LYS A 349 4.95 10.59 3.42
C LYS A 349 6.35 11.15 3.73
N GLU A 350 6.64 11.40 4.98
CA GLU A 350 7.95 11.87 5.44
C GLU A 350 9.04 10.82 5.24
N VAL A 351 8.71 9.54 5.43
CA VAL A 351 9.64 8.39 5.28
C VAL A 351 9.57 7.82 3.88
N ILE A 352 8.37 7.71 3.34
CA ILE A 352 8.11 7.01 2.08
C ILE A 352 7.89 8.05 0.98
N PRO A 353 8.76 8.12 -0.04
CA PRO A 353 8.53 8.97 -1.21
C PRO A 353 7.17 8.71 -1.84
N GLU A 354 6.50 9.77 -2.29
CA GLU A 354 5.13 9.70 -2.81
C GLU A 354 4.94 8.63 -3.89
N PHE A 355 5.92 8.49 -4.80
CA PHE A 355 5.83 7.50 -5.87
C PHE A 355 5.97 6.05 -5.38
N LEU A 356 6.59 5.82 -4.23
CA LEU A 356 6.68 4.49 -3.61
C LEU A 356 5.40 4.10 -2.87
N LEU A 357 4.47 5.04 -2.63
CA LEU A 357 3.16 4.74 -2.04
C LEU A 357 2.25 3.90 -2.93
N LEU A 358 2.66 3.61 -4.16
CA LEU A 358 2.02 2.61 -5.02
C LEU A 358 2.38 1.16 -4.63
N LEU A 359 3.43 0.97 -3.84
CA LEU A 359 3.87 -0.33 -3.35
C LEU A 359 3.10 -0.75 -2.11
N LYS A 360 3.12 -2.04 -1.81
CA LYS A 360 2.71 -2.58 -0.52
C LYS A 360 3.95 -3.04 0.23
N GLY A 361 3.98 -2.86 1.55
CA GLY A 361 5.17 -3.25 2.28
C GLY A 361 5.09 -3.03 3.78
N VAL A 362 6.11 -3.52 4.43
CA VAL A 362 6.37 -3.33 5.85
C VAL A 362 7.77 -2.75 5.99
N ILE A 363 7.92 -1.71 6.78
CA ILE A 363 9.20 -1.10 7.13
C ILE A 363 9.27 -1.01 8.65
N ASP A 364 10.32 -1.55 9.24
CA ASP A 364 10.61 -1.47 10.67
C ASP A 364 11.94 -0.72 10.85
N CYS A 365 11.90 0.42 11.53
CA CYS A 365 13.06 1.23 11.78
C CYS A 365 13.05 1.76 13.23
N PRO A 366 13.82 1.13 14.13
CA PRO A 366 13.96 1.55 15.54
C PRO A 366 14.43 2.97 15.72
N ASP A 367 15.29 3.46 14.83
CA ASP A 367 15.96 4.76 14.94
C ASP A 367 15.08 5.96 14.50
N LEU A 368 13.80 5.71 14.15
CA LEU A 368 12.90 6.79 13.73
C LEU A 368 12.62 7.78 14.86
N PRO A 369 12.77 9.08 14.63
CA PRO A 369 12.45 10.11 15.61
C PRO A 369 10.92 10.29 15.72
N LEU A 370 10.31 9.56 16.64
CA LEU A 370 8.88 9.61 16.89
C LEU A 370 8.52 10.72 17.87
N ASN A 371 7.31 11.30 17.71
CA ASN A 371 6.72 12.17 18.71
C ASN A 371 6.28 11.36 19.94
N VAL A 372 5.81 12.04 20.99
CA VAL A 372 5.39 11.40 22.27
C VAL A 372 4.26 10.39 22.05
N SER A 373 3.29 10.69 21.17
CA SER A 373 2.19 9.78 20.82
C SER A 373 2.56 8.69 19.83
N ARG A 374 3.79 8.69 19.31
CA ARG A 374 4.28 7.78 18.24
C ARG A 374 3.40 7.78 16.99
N SER A 375 2.57 8.79 16.80
CA SER A 375 1.65 8.91 15.65
C SER A 375 2.17 9.79 14.53
N ALA A 376 3.27 10.51 14.76
CA ALA A 376 3.90 11.37 13.77
C ALA A 376 5.42 11.42 13.96
N LEU A 377 6.12 11.72 12.88
CA LEU A 377 7.57 11.89 12.84
C LEU A 377 7.94 13.35 13.10
N GLN A 378 9.05 13.57 13.77
CA GLN A 378 9.71 14.86 13.76
C GLN A 378 10.43 15.01 12.42
N ASN A 379 10.21 16.14 11.74
CA ASN A 379 10.85 16.42 10.45
C ASN A 379 12.36 16.62 10.65
N ASP A 380 13.13 15.55 10.43
CA ASP A 380 14.58 15.51 10.62
C ASP A 380 15.26 15.09 9.31
N GLY A 381 16.46 15.61 9.09
CA GLY A 381 17.35 15.20 7.99
C GLY A 381 17.68 13.71 7.97
N PHE A 382 17.48 13.02 9.09
CA PHE A 382 17.58 11.57 9.23
C PHE A 382 16.48 10.83 8.44
N VAL A 383 15.24 11.27 8.54
CA VAL A 383 14.08 10.70 7.81
C VAL A 383 14.33 10.76 6.30
N LYS A 384 14.88 11.86 5.81
CA LYS A 384 15.26 12.00 4.39
C LYS A 384 16.31 10.98 3.95
N LYS A 385 17.29 10.65 4.81
CA LYS A 385 18.29 9.61 4.48
C LYS A 385 17.68 8.23 4.33
N ILE A 386 16.67 7.89 5.15
CA ILE A 386 15.91 6.65 5.02
C ILE A 386 15.18 6.61 3.69
N SER A 387 14.47 7.68 3.35
CA SER A 387 13.75 7.85 2.10
C SER A 387 14.67 7.69 0.88
N ASP A 388 15.81 8.38 0.86
CA ASP A 388 16.84 8.28 -0.20
C ASP A 388 17.38 6.84 -0.32
N TYR A 389 17.58 6.14 0.81
CA TYR A 389 18.05 4.76 0.81
C TYR A 389 17.02 3.80 0.22
N ILE A 390 15.76 3.90 0.62
CA ILE A 390 14.66 3.08 0.08
C ILE A 390 14.56 3.29 -1.43
N THR A 391 14.54 4.55 -1.89
CA THR A 391 14.54 4.91 -3.32
C THR A 391 15.70 4.26 -4.07
N LYS A 392 16.90 4.33 -3.50
CA LYS A 392 18.09 3.71 -4.09
C LYS A 392 17.93 2.19 -4.21
N LYS A 393 17.44 1.51 -3.17
CA LYS A 393 17.25 0.04 -3.18
C LYS A 393 16.20 -0.40 -4.21
N VAL A 394 15.14 0.38 -4.37
CA VAL A 394 14.13 0.14 -5.40
C VAL A 394 14.75 0.27 -6.80
N ALA A 395 15.48 1.36 -7.08
CA ALA A 395 16.17 1.53 -8.35
C ALA A 395 17.21 0.42 -8.61
N ASP A 396 18.00 0.04 -7.61
CA ASP A 396 19.01 -1.03 -7.72
C ASP A 396 18.35 -2.39 -8.03
N LYS A 397 17.19 -2.70 -7.46
CA LYS A 397 16.42 -3.92 -7.76
C LYS A 397 15.93 -3.92 -9.21
N LEU A 398 15.30 -2.83 -9.65
CA LEU A 398 14.76 -2.71 -11.00
C LEU A 398 15.87 -2.79 -12.06
N THR A 399 16.96 -2.04 -11.88
CA THR A 399 18.12 -2.08 -12.80
C THR A 399 18.81 -3.44 -12.77
N GLY A 400 18.88 -4.09 -11.59
CA GLY A 400 19.40 -5.45 -11.45
C GLY A 400 18.55 -6.49 -12.19
N MET A 401 17.22 -6.38 -12.16
CA MET A 401 16.32 -7.24 -12.93
C MET A 401 16.55 -7.08 -14.44
N TYR A 402 16.63 -5.86 -14.94
CA TYR A 402 16.91 -5.61 -16.35
C TYR A 402 18.23 -6.26 -16.80
N LYS A 403 19.29 -6.17 -15.97
CA LYS A 403 20.62 -6.68 -16.31
C LYS A 403 20.72 -8.20 -16.23
N ASN A 404 20.08 -8.82 -15.25
CA ASN A 404 20.28 -10.23 -14.94
C ASN A 404 19.12 -11.12 -15.40
N ASN A 405 17.94 -10.57 -15.60
CA ASN A 405 16.73 -11.30 -16.01
C ASN A 405 15.80 -10.37 -16.82
N LYS A 406 16.27 -10.03 -18.03
CA LYS A 406 15.56 -9.08 -18.92
C LYS A 406 14.17 -9.60 -19.31
N GLU A 407 14.00 -10.92 -19.46
CA GLU A 407 12.71 -11.52 -19.83
C GLU A 407 11.63 -11.27 -18.77
N ASP A 408 11.94 -11.45 -17.48
CA ASP A 408 10.99 -11.14 -16.42
C ASP A 408 10.75 -9.63 -16.31
N TYR A 409 11.76 -8.80 -16.52
CA TYR A 409 11.60 -7.35 -16.53
C TYR A 409 10.64 -6.89 -17.63
N GLU A 410 10.78 -7.42 -18.84
CA GLU A 410 9.87 -7.16 -19.96
C GLU A 410 8.46 -7.68 -19.69
N LYS A 411 8.34 -8.87 -19.11
CA LYS A 411 7.05 -9.47 -18.72
C LYS A 411 6.27 -8.62 -17.70
N TYR A 412 6.97 -7.97 -16.79
CA TYR A 412 6.36 -7.11 -15.76
C TYR A 412 6.27 -5.64 -16.18
N TRP A 413 6.81 -5.28 -17.35
CA TRP A 413 6.96 -3.89 -17.76
C TRP A 413 5.65 -3.11 -17.80
N ASP A 414 4.58 -3.70 -18.30
CA ASP A 414 3.27 -3.03 -18.40
C ASP A 414 2.73 -2.64 -17.00
N ASP A 415 3.00 -3.46 -15.98
CA ASP A 415 2.66 -3.16 -14.58
C ASP A 415 3.67 -2.18 -13.93
N LEU A 416 4.95 -2.23 -14.31
CA LEU A 416 6.03 -1.42 -13.73
C LEU A 416 6.11 -0.01 -14.34
N SER A 417 5.79 0.11 -15.62
CA SER A 417 5.97 1.35 -16.40
C SER A 417 5.31 2.58 -15.76
N PRO A 418 4.03 2.54 -15.30
CA PRO A 418 3.40 3.70 -14.67
C PRO A 418 4.11 4.11 -13.38
N PHE A 419 4.53 3.14 -12.56
CA PHE A 419 5.26 3.37 -11.32
C PHE A 419 6.62 4.04 -11.59
N ILE A 420 7.42 3.51 -12.54
CA ILE A 420 8.75 4.04 -12.84
C ILE A 420 8.63 5.45 -13.44
N LYS A 421 7.68 5.67 -14.35
CA LYS A 421 7.42 7.00 -14.94
C LYS A 421 7.02 8.02 -13.88
N PHE A 422 6.15 7.64 -12.93
CA PHE A 422 5.77 8.50 -11.81
C PHE A 422 6.98 8.83 -10.92
N GLY A 423 7.81 7.83 -10.62
CA GLY A 423 9.08 8.03 -9.91
C GLY A 423 10.02 8.99 -10.62
N CYS A 424 10.16 8.87 -11.93
CA CYS A 424 10.98 9.77 -12.75
C CYS A 424 10.49 11.23 -12.73
N LEU A 425 9.18 11.43 -12.63
CA LEU A 425 8.59 12.77 -12.52
C LEU A 425 8.76 13.40 -11.14
N LYS A 426 8.89 12.59 -10.09
CA LYS A 426 8.96 13.07 -8.70
C LYS A 426 10.38 13.14 -8.14
N ASP A 427 11.29 12.29 -8.61
CA ASP A 427 12.67 12.19 -8.11
C ASP A 427 13.67 12.12 -9.26
N GLU A 428 14.46 13.19 -9.41
CA GLU A 428 15.43 13.31 -10.48
C GLU A 428 16.57 12.28 -10.38
N LYS A 429 17.02 11.95 -9.15
CA LYS A 429 18.06 10.94 -8.92
C LYS A 429 17.58 9.54 -9.28
N PHE A 430 16.31 9.25 -9.00
CA PHE A 430 15.67 8.02 -9.44
C PHE A 430 15.57 7.97 -10.97
N CYS A 431 15.12 9.07 -11.57
CA CYS A 431 15.03 9.19 -13.03
C CYS A 431 16.40 8.95 -13.72
N ASP A 432 17.45 9.59 -13.25
CA ASP A 432 18.79 9.43 -13.81
C ASP A 432 19.31 7.99 -13.77
N LYS A 433 18.95 7.25 -12.70
CA LYS A 433 19.28 5.83 -12.59
C LYS A 433 18.45 4.94 -13.50
N MET A 434 17.19 5.31 -13.76
CA MET A 434 16.27 4.49 -14.53
C MET A 434 16.31 4.79 -16.04
N THR A 435 16.87 5.92 -16.48
CA THR A 435 16.82 6.40 -17.88
C THR A 435 17.26 5.34 -18.89
N ASP A 436 18.35 4.63 -18.63
CA ASP A 436 18.87 3.60 -19.55
C ASP A 436 18.07 2.28 -19.54
N TYR A 437 17.14 2.14 -18.61
CA TYR A 437 16.35 0.93 -18.36
C TYR A 437 14.87 1.12 -18.65
N MET A 438 14.50 2.30 -19.17
CA MET A 438 13.13 2.58 -19.60
C MET A 438 12.83 1.88 -20.91
N LEU A 439 11.76 1.08 -20.91
CA LEU A 439 11.32 0.38 -22.11
C LEU A 439 10.08 1.04 -22.71
N PHE A 440 9.96 0.89 -24.01
CA PHE A 440 8.81 1.26 -24.81
C PHE A 440 8.35 0.02 -25.57
N LYS A 441 7.07 -0.31 -25.52
CA LYS A 441 6.50 -1.38 -26.33
C LYS A 441 6.21 -0.83 -27.72
N ASP A 442 6.81 -1.41 -28.73
CA ASP A 442 6.63 -0.98 -30.12
C ASP A 442 5.40 -1.62 -30.80
N ILE A 443 5.07 -1.17 -32.01
CA ILE A 443 3.93 -1.68 -32.79
C ILE A 443 4.06 -3.15 -33.20
N ASN A 444 5.25 -3.75 -33.04
CA ASN A 444 5.51 -5.16 -33.29
C ASN A 444 5.44 -5.98 -31.98
N GLY A 445 5.15 -5.34 -30.85
CA GLY A 445 5.08 -5.97 -29.53
C GLY A 445 6.43 -6.20 -28.86
N LYS A 446 7.52 -5.64 -29.41
CA LYS A 446 8.86 -5.71 -28.83
C LYS A 446 9.07 -4.59 -27.82
N TYR A 447 9.80 -4.87 -26.74
CA TYR A 447 10.23 -3.87 -25.77
C TYR A 447 11.61 -3.35 -26.13
N ILE A 448 11.73 -2.04 -26.35
CA ILE A 448 12.96 -1.36 -26.78
C ILE A 448 13.22 -0.12 -25.93
N THR A 449 14.47 0.26 -25.78
CA THR A 449 14.87 1.51 -25.13
C THR A 449 14.76 2.70 -26.08
N LEU A 450 14.74 3.92 -25.54
CA LEU A 450 14.73 5.13 -26.37
C LEU A 450 15.95 5.21 -27.32
N PRO A 451 17.19 4.94 -26.89
CA PRO A 451 18.33 4.91 -27.79
C PRO A 451 18.21 3.87 -28.92
N GLU A 452 17.69 2.65 -28.59
CA GLU A 452 17.46 1.59 -29.60
C GLU A 452 16.41 2.04 -30.63
N TYR A 453 15.32 2.68 -30.19
CA TYR A 453 14.28 3.23 -31.10
C TYR A 453 14.88 4.32 -32.06
N LEU A 454 15.63 5.25 -31.50
CA LEU A 454 16.21 6.35 -32.27
C LEU A 454 17.26 5.84 -33.27
N GLU A 455 18.07 4.85 -32.94
CA GLU A 455 19.06 4.28 -33.88
C GLU A 455 18.37 3.50 -35.01
N GLU A 456 17.27 2.73 -34.67
CA GLU A 456 16.48 2.05 -35.71
C GLU A 456 15.81 3.01 -36.69
N GLY A 457 15.35 4.16 -36.18
CA GLY A 457 14.65 5.19 -36.97
C GLY A 457 15.54 6.24 -37.65
N LYS A 458 16.86 6.22 -37.46
CA LYS A 458 17.77 7.27 -37.78
C LYS A 458 17.73 7.74 -39.25
N GLU A 459 17.56 6.82 -40.18
CA GLU A 459 17.50 7.14 -41.63
C GLU A 459 16.10 7.58 -42.08
N LYS A 460 15.04 7.24 -41.31
CA LYS A 460 13.65 7.45 -41.75
C LYS A 460 12.97 8.66 -41.09
N TYR A 461 13.24 8.89 -39.80
CA TYR A 461 12.52 9.91 -39.01
C TYR A 461 13.39 10.52 -37.91
N GLU A 462 14.58 10.90 -38.24
CA GLU A 462 15.62 11.47 -37.38
C GLU A 462 15.10 12.20 -36.13
N ASN A 463 15.47 11.70 -34.89
CA ASN A 463 15.14 12.29 -33.62
C ASN A 463 13.64 12.43 -33.28
N LYS A 464 12.74 11.81 -34.06
CA LYS A 464 11.30 11.76 -33.77
C LYS A 464 10.94 10.42 -33.21
N VAL A 465 10.12 10.41 -32.16
CA VAL A 465 9.52 9.22 -31.58
C VAL A 465 8.04 9.27 -31.82
N PHE A 466 7.52 8.37 -32.64
CA PHE A 466 6.10 8.27 -32.90
C PHE A 466 5.43 7.42 -31.83
N TYR A 467 4.25 7.85 -31.37
CA TYR A 467 3.54 7.11 -30.34
C TYR A 467 2.04 6.98 -30.61
N ILE A 468 1.47 5.94 -29.99
CA ILE A 468 0.07 5.52 -30.07
C ILE A 468 -0.54 5.70 -28.68
N SER A 469 -1.63 6.45 -28.59
CA SER A 469 -2.39 6.63 -27.36
C SER A 469 -3.67 5.76 -27.31
N ASP A 470 -4.21 5.38 -28.46
CA ASP A 470 -5.38 4.53 -28.59
C ASP A 470 -5.23 3.61 -29.80
N GLU A 471 -5.04 2.32 -29.55
CA GLU A 471 -4.78 1.31 -30.59
C GLU A 471 -5.96 1.16 -31.55
N VAL A 472 -7.19 1.25 -31.03
CA VAL A 472 -8.40 1.06 -31.83
C VAL A 472 -8.67 2.29 -32.73
N ALA A 473 -8.66 3.47 -32.14
CA ALA A 473 -8.90 4.72 -32.88
C ALA A 473 -7.79 5.01 -33.89
N GLN A 474 -6.53 4.61 -33.59
CA GLN A 474 -5.39 4.88 -34.46
C GLN A 474 -4.96 3.71 -35.35
N SER A 475 -5.81 2.67 -35.46
CA SER A 475 -5.51 1.43 -36.21
C SER A 475 -5.11 1.68 -37.67
N GLN A 476 -5.74 2.65 -38.33
CA GLN A 476 -5.41 3.02 -39.72
C GLN A 476 -3.95 3.54 -39.82
N TYR A 477 -3.54 4.40 -38.90
CA TYR A 477 -2.19 4.96 -38.87
C TYR A 477 -1.14 3.88 -38.52
N ILE A 478 -1.47 2.97 -37.58
CA ILE A 478 -0.61 1.83 -37.23
C ILE A 478 -0.34 0.97 -38.47
N ASN A 479 -1.37 0.69 -39.29
CA ASN A 479 -1.20 -0.06 -40.52
C ASN A 479 -0.31 0.68 -41.53
N MET A 480 -0.52 1.99 -41.73
CA MET A 480 0.32 2.81 -42.59
C MET A 480 1.78 2.78 -42.16
N PHE A 481 2.06 2.87 -40.82
CA PHE A 481 3.41 2.78 -40.29
C PHE A 481 4.06 1.42 -40.60
N LYS A 482 3.30 0.32 -40.39
CA LYS A 482 3.76 -1.04 -40.69
C LYS A 482 4.09 -1.23 -42.19
N GLU A 483 3.25 -0.73 -43.06
CA GLU A 483 3.45 -0.82 -44.53
C GLU A 483 4.71 -0.11 -45.01
N GLU A 484 5.02 1.06 -44.41
CA GLU A 484 6.25 1.81 -44.72
C GLU A 484 7.47 1.34 -43.93
N GLY A 485 7.33 0.31 -43.09
CA GLY A 485 8.38 -0.18 -42.23
C GLY A 485 8.90 0.87 -41.24
N MET A 486 7.99 1.73 -40.76
CA MET A 486 8.23 2.69 -39.70
C MET A 486 7.82 2.10 -38.36
N ASN A 487 8.44 2.56 -37.26
CA ASN A 487 8.13 2.11 -35.93
C ASN A 487 7.40 3.19 -35.12
N ALA A 488 6.56 2.78 -34.15
CA ALA A 488 5.92 3.63 -33.17
C ALA A 488 5.80 2.88 -31.85
N VAL A 489 5.62 3.60 -30.75
CA VAL A 489 5.53 3.02 -29.39
C VAL A 489 4.17 3.26 -28.76
N TYR A 490 3.70 2.32 -27.96
CA TYR A 490 2.44 2.47 -27.20
C TYR A 490 2.67 3.32 -25.97
N LEU A 491 1.90 4.39 -25.83
CA LEU A 491 1.83 5.29 -24.68
C LEU A 491 0.35 5.51 -24.33
N THR A 492 -0.23 4.54 -23.62
CA THR A 492 -1.69 4.46 -23.42
C THR A 492 -2.13 4.91 -22.02
N HIS A 493 -1.18 5.23 -21.13
CA HIS A 493 -1.47 5.65 -19.77
C HIS A 493 -1.47 7.18 -19.62
N ASN A 494 -2.31 7.71 -18.75
CA ASN A 494 -2.35 9.15 -18.47
C ASN A 494 -1.01 9.75 -18.01
N ILE A 495 -0.14 8.93 -17.41
CA ILE A 495 1.20 9.34 -16.97
C ILE A 495 2.17 9.55 -18.13
N ASP A 496 1.88 9.01 -19.32
CA ASP A 496 2.79 9.03 -20.45
C ASP A 496 3.02 10.45 -20.98
N ASN A 497 1.96 11.27 -21.08
CA ASN A 497 2.09 12.65 -21.58
C ASN A 497 3.00 13.52 -20.71
N PRO A 498 2.85 13.63 -19.39
CA PRO A 498 3.80 14.35 -18.55
C PRO A 498 5.20 13.74 -18.61
N TYR A 499 5.32 12.40 -18.75
CA TYR A 499 6.60 11.73 -18.83
C TYR A 499 7.36 12.06 -20.14
N ILE A 500 6.70 12.00 -21.30
CA ILE A 500 7.36 12.37 -22.58
C ILE A 500 7.73 13.85 -22.62
N THR A 501 6.93 14.74 -22.04
CA THR A 501 7.27 16.15 -21.89
C THR A 501 8.53 16.34 -21.04
N HIS A 502 8.67 15.56 -19.96
CA HIS A 502 9.88 15.54 -19.15
C HIS A 502 11.10 15.03 -19.93
N LEU A 503 10.93 13.97 -20.73
CA LEU A 503 12.00 13.43 -21.60
C LEU A 503 12.44 14.41 -22.66
N GLU A 504 11.51 15.14 -23.31
CA GLU A 504 11.83 16.19 -24.28
C GLU A 504 12.60 17.34 -23.63
N GLY A 505 12.25 17.70 -22.38
CA GLY A 505 13.00 18.70 -21.61
C GLY A 505 14.43 18.28 -21.29
N LYS A 506 14.68 16.98 -21.08
CA LYS A 506 16.02 16.43 -20.86
C LYS A 506 16.81 16.21 -22.16
N ASN A 507 16.13 16.00 -23.29
CA ASN A 507 16.72 15.66 -24.58
C ASN A 507 16.19 16.64 -25.64
N GLU A 508 16.76 17.85 -25.71
CA GLU A 508 16.29 18.95 -26.60
C GLU A 508 16.14 18.55 -28.06
N ASN A 509 16.87 17.54 -28.51
CA ASN A 509 16.86 17.06 -29.91
C ASN A 509 15.78 16.00 -30.19
N VAL A 510 15.11 15.43 -29.14
CA VAL A 510 14.10 14.38 -29.31
C VAL A 510 12.72 14.98 -29.23
N LYS A 511 11.84 14.60 -30.16
CA LYS A 511 10.44 15.03 -30.19
C LYS A 511 9.51 13.82 -30.23
N PHE A 512 8.55 13.81 -29.34
CA PHE A 512 7.48 12.81 -29.34
C PHE A 512 6.28 13.34 -30.12
N LEU A 513 5.86 12.59 -31.14
CA LEU A 513 4.74 12.93 -32.01
C LEU A 513 3.75 11.77 -32.03
N ARG A 514 2.48 12.07 -31.80
CA ARG A 514 1.45 11.05 -31.95
C ARG A 514 1.35 10.68 -33.44
N ILE A 515 1.11 9.38 -33.76
CA ILE A 515 1.12 8.87 -35.14
C ILE A 515 0.13 9.56 -36.09
N ASP A 516 -0.84 10.29 -35.56
CA ASP A 516 -1.86 11.06 -36.30
C ASP A 516 -1.64 12.59 -36.19
N ALA A 517 -0.52 13.06 -35.61
CA ALA A 517 -0.27 14.50 -35.41
C ALA A 517 0.14 15.17 -36.73
N ASP A 518 1.00 14.52 -37.52
CA ASP A 518 1.45 15.00 -38.83
C ASP A 518 1.72 13.80 -39.73
N LEU A 519 1.44 13.96 -41.03
CA LEU A 519 1.90 12.99 -42.01
C LEU A 519 3.39 13.10 -42.15
N ALA A 520 4.12 12.05 -41.74
CA ALA A 520 5.55 11.99 -41.99
C ALA A 520 5.84 12.05 -43.49
N ASP A 521 6.91 12.73 -43.89
CA ASP A 521 7.34 12.84 -45.29
C ASP A 521 7.44 11.49 -45.99
N ASN A 522 7.64 10.40 -45.24
CA ASN A 522 7.74 9.04 -45.77
C ASN A 522 6.44 8.49 -46.34
N PHE A 523 5.27 9.03 -46.01
CA PHE A 523 3.99 8.68 -46.62
C PHE A 523 3.68 9.43 -47.89
N VAL A 524 4.42 10.50 -48.15
CA VAL A 524 4.24 11.30 -49.38
C VAL A 524 4.96 10.60 -50.52
N GLY A 525 4.26 10.44 -51.64
CA GLY A 525 4.77 9.91 -52.91
C GLY A 525 5.44 10.98 -53.75
N GLU A 526 5.20 10.95 -55.08
CA GLU A 526 5.68 12.01 -55.97
C GLU A 526 5.05 13.35 -55.55
N LYS A 527 5.92 14.34 -55.24
CA LYS A 527 5.44 15.66 -54.78
C LYS A 527 4.69 16.34 -55.93
N LEU A 528 3.49 16.82 -55.63
CA LEU A 528 2.75 17.73 -56.51
C LEU A 528 3.57 19.01 -56.71
N THR A 529 3.42 19.66 -57.88
CA THR A 529 3.96 21.01 -58.03
C THR A 529 3.26 22.00 -57.13
N GLU A 530 3.90 23.09 -56.77
CA GLU A 530 3.30 24.14 -55.93
C GLU A 530 1.98 24.67 -56.53
N GLU A 531 1.90 24.79 -57.86
CA GLU A 531 0.69 25.21 -58.59
C GLU A 531 -0.45 24.16 -58.43
N GLN A 532 -0.11 22.88 -58.63
CA GLN A 532 -1.09 21.79 -58.44
C GLN A 532 -1.59 21.67 -57.00
N THR A 533 -0.68 21.76 -56.04
CA THR A 533 -1.01 21.73 -54.62
C THR A 533 -1.99 22.85 -54.26
N LYS A 534 -1.71 24.06 -54.73
CA LYS A 534 -2.58 25.22 -54.47
C LYS A 534 -3.94 25.04 -55.16
N GLU A 535 -3.97 24.70 -56.43
CA GLU A 535 -5.20 24.51 -57.19
C GLU A 535 -6.09 23.42 -56.58
N TYR A 536 -5.52 22.27 -56.24
CA TYR A 536 -6.25 21.15 -55.61
C TYR A 536 -6.73 21.51 -54.22
N THR A 537 -5.92 22.17 -53.41
CA THR A 537 -6.29 22.62 -52.10
C THR A 537 -7.45 23.63 -52.10
N ASP A 538 -7.41 24.61 -53.02
CA ASP A 538 -8.50 25.59 -53.15
C ASP A 538 -9.79 24.94 -53.57
N LYS A 539 -9.82 24.08 -54.58
CA LYS A 539 -10.98 23.36 -55.10
C LYS A 539 -11.59 22.40 -54.03
N LEU A 540 -10.74 21.61 -53.39
CA LEU A 540 -11.19 20.63 -52.37
C LEU A 540 -11.63 21.31 -51.10
N SER A 541 -10.93 22.38 -50.68
CA SER A 541 -11.35 23.18 -49.50
C SER A 541 -12.74 23.76 -49.68
N GLU A 542 -13.05 24.34 -50.82
CA GLU A 542 -14.39 24.85 -51.12
C GLU A 542 -15.44 23.71 -51.11
N ALA A 543 -15.13 22.60 -51.77
CA ALA A 543 -16.05 21.46 -51.85
C ALA A 543 -16.35 20.86 -50.45
N PHE A 544 -15.34 20.60 -49.64
CA PHE A 544 -15.53 20.01 -48.32
C PHE A 544 -16.17 20.98 -47.30
N LYS A 545 -15.80 22.27 -47.31
CA LYS A 545 -16.45 23.29 -46.47
C LYS A 545 -17.96 23.39 -46.79
N LYS A 546 -18.33 23.43 -48.07
CA LYS A 546 -19.70 23.48 -48.52
C LYS A 546 -20.48 22.20 -48.09
N ALA A 547 -19.92 21.03 -48.36
CA ALA A 547 -20.55 19.75 -48.09
C ALA A 547 -20.74 19.51 -46.61
N THR A 548 -19.73 19.82 -45.75
CA THR A 548 -19.78 19.59 -44.30
C THR A 548 -20.45 20.71 -43.49
N GLY A 549 -20.68 21.88 -44.14
CA GLY A 549 -21.18 23.08 -43.46
C GLY A 549 -20.17 23.65 -42.42
N ASN A 550 -18.89 23.31 -42.53
CA ASN A 550 -17.84 23.76 -41.63
C ASN A 550 -16.87 24.71 -42.33
N ASP A 551 -17.12 26.02 -42.23
CA ASP A 551 -16.30 27.07 -42.84
C ASP A 551 -14.87 27.15 -42.23
N LYS A 552 -14.69 26.61 -41.01
CA LYS A 552 -13.38 26.59 -40.34
C LYS A 552 -12.54 25.37 -40.66
N LEU A 553 -13.00 24.44 -41.50
CA LEU A 553 -12.28 23.25 -41.85
C LEU A 553 -11.01 23.61 -42.60
N VAL A 554 -9.87 23.20 -42.11
CA VAL A 554 -8.60 23.30 -42.78
C VAL A 554 -8.41 22.05 -43.64
N VAL A 555 -8.17 22.26 -44.94
CA VAL A 555 -7.94 21.16 -45.90
C VAL A 555 -6.55 21.30 -46.45
N LYS A 556 -5.83 20.18 -46.48
CA LYS A 556 -4.50 20.04 -47.08
C LYS A 556 -4.56 18.91 -48.12
N VAL A 557 -3.83 19.05 -49.22
CA VAL A 557 -3.76 18.02 -50.27
C VAL A 557 -2.34 17.52 -50.35
N GLU A 558 -2.19 16.22 -50.22
CA GLU A 558 -0.92 15.53 -50.38
C GLU A 558 -1.03 14.36 -51.36
N SER A 559 0.06 14.02 -52.01
CA SER A 559 0.16 12.84 -52.86
C SER A 559 0.67 11.68 -52.01
N MET A 560 -0.21 10.82 -51.48
CA MET A 560 0.21 9.69 -50.64
C MET A 560 0.58 8.49 -51.52
N LYS A 561 1.59 7.70 -51.07
CA LYS A 561 2.02 6.45 -51.74
C LYS A 561 0.92 5.40 -51.80
N ASN A 562 0.16 5.23 -50.68
CA ASN A 562 -0.95 4.29 -50.63
C ASN A 562 -2.21 4.94 -51.23
N GLU A 563 -2.58 4.54 -52.45
CA GLU A 563 -3.77 5.05 -53.14
C GLU A 563 -5.08 4.66 -52.49
N ASN A 564 -5.12 3.64 -51.59
CA ASN A 564 -6.32 3.21 -50.91
C ASN A 564 -6.72 4.14 -49.77
N VAL A 565 -5.77 4.91 -49.25
CA VAL A 565 -6.06 5.93 -48.23
C VAL A 565 -6.61 7.15 -48.93
N SER A 566 -7.88 7.51 -48.68
CA SER A 566 -8.54 8.66 -49.29
C SER A 566 -8.35 9.96 -48.53
N SER A 567 -8.42 9.88 -47.20
CA SER A 567 -8.38 11.03 -46.31
C SER A 567 -7.87 10.62 -44.95
N VAL A 568 -7.17 11.52 -44.28
CA VAL A 568 -6.77 11.39 -42.87
C VAL A 568 -7.04 12.71 -42.16
N LEU A 569 -7.37 12.62 -40.87
CA LEU A 569 -7.56 13.79 -40.05
C LEU A 569 -6.31 13.94 -39.13
N THR A 570 -5.56 15.01 -39.28
CA THR A 570 -4.41 15.29 -38.40
C THR A 570 -4.75 16.38 -37.40
N VAL A 571 -4.15 16.30 -36.23
CA VAL A 571 -4.33 17.26 -35.13
C VAL A 571 -2.93 17.68 -34.67
N SER A 572 -2.69 18.98 -34.54
CA SER A 572 -1.36 19.43 -34.07
C SER A 572 -1.08 18.89 -32.68
N GLU A 573 0.16 18.44 -32.45
CA GLU A 573 0.58 17.86 -31.19
C GLU A 573 0.42 18.83 -30.02
N GLU A 574 0.73 20.10 -30.22
CA GLU A 574 0.59 21.13 -29.18
C GLU A 574 -0.85 21.34 -28.74
N SER A 575 -1.77 21.47 -29.70
CA SER A 575 -3.20 21.66 -29.45
C SER A 575 -3.79 20.44 -28.72
N ARG A 576 -3.37 19.25 -29.11
CA ARG A 576 -3.82 18.02 -28.50
C ARG A 576 -3.34 17.89 -27.04
N ARG A 577 -2.05 18.12 -26.78
CA ARG A 577 -1.51 18.10 -25.41
C ARG A 577 -2.19 19.14 -24.52
N MET A 578 -2.48 20.31 -25.06
CA MET A 578 -3.23 21.35 -24.35
C MET A 578 -4.64 20.87 -23.98
N MET A 579 -5.37 20.26 -24.92
CA MET A 579 -6.72 19.74 -24.67
C MET A 579 -6.71 18.61 -23.64
N GLU A 580 -5.76 17.70 -23.68
CA GLU A 580 -5.62 16.62 -22.70
C GLU A 580 -5.27 17.17 -21.30
N MET A 581 -4.39 18.16 -21.22
CA MET A 581 -4.05 18.82 -19.97
C MET A 581 -5.27 19.49 -19.34
N MET A 582 -6.08 20.20 -20.16
CA MET A 582 -7.34 20.81 -19.69
C MET A 582 -8.33 19.76 -19.17
N ARG A 583 -8.38 18.60 -19.81
CA ARG A 583 -9.25 17.48 -19.40
C ARG A 583 -8.81 16.90 -18.06
N VAL A 584 -7.52 16.71 -17.85
CA VAL A 584 -6.94 16.18 -16.60
C VAL A 584 -7.20 17.13 -15.43
N TYR A 585 -7.07 18.46 -15.65
CA TYR A 585 -7.30 19.46 -14.61
C TYR A 585 -8.78 19.83 -14.42
N ASN A 586 -9.70 19.07 -15.03
CA ASN A 586 -11.16 19.31 -14.96
C ASN A 586 -11.59 20.73 -15.40
N MET A 587 -10.80 21.34 -16.27
CA MET A 587 -11.08 22.64 -16.87
C MET A 587 -11.99 22.53 -18.11
N GLY A 588 -12.70 21.43 -18.28
CA GLY A 588 -13.54 21.10 -19.44
C GLY A 588 -14.75 22.03 -19.70
N GLY A 589 -14.95 23.04 -18.84
CA GLY A 589 -15.92 24.11 -19.08
C GLY A 589 -15.34 25.36 -19.76
N MET A 590 -14.03 25.45 -20.00
CA MET A 590 -13.41 26.55 -20.70
C MET A 590 -13.33 26.26 -22.21
N ASP A 591 -13.60 27.27 -23.03
CA ASP A 591 -13.47 27.13 -24.48
C ASP A 591 -12.00 26.94 -24.86
N PRO A 592 -11.62 25.80 -25.50
CA PRO A 592 -10.25 25.55 -25.96
C PRO A 592 -9.69 26.67 -26.85
N ASN A 593 -10.57 27.39 -27.53
CA ASN A 593 -10.17 28.53 -28.39
C ASN A 593 -9.58 29.71 -27.63
N MET A 594 -9.89 29.85 -26.32
CA MET A 594 -9.31 30.92 -25.47
C MET A 594 -7.79 30.78 -25.29
N PHE A 595 -7.25 29.57 -25.51
CA PHE A 595 -5.83 29.25 -25.32
C PHE A 595 -5.12 28.91 -26.63
N GLY A 596 -5.74 29.23 -27.80
CA GLY A 596 -5.12 28.93 -29.10
C GLY A 596 -5.24 27.44 -29.52
N ALA A 597 -5.94 26.61 -28.75
CA ALA A 597 -6.09 25.17 -29.03
C ALA A 597 -7.22 24.84 -30.03
N GLY A 598 -7.89 25.85 -30.55
CA GLY A 598 -9.10 25.70 -31.38
C GLY A 598 -8.88 25.55 -32.90
N GLU A 599 -7.65 25.64 -33.38
CA GLU A 599 -7.36 25.51 -34.82
C GLU A 599 -6.54 24.26 -35.10
N ALA A 600 -7.18 23.09 -35.02
CA ALA A 600 -6.24 21.99 -34.95
C ALA A 600 -6.58 20.76 -35.79
N GLU A 601 -7.78 20.65 -36.32
CA GLU A 601 -8.11 19.52 -37.18
C GLU A 601 -7.86 19.89 -38.63
N THR A 602 -6.86 19.25 -39.25
CA THR A 602 -6.58 19.39 -40.67
C THR A 602 -6.98 18.12 -41.39
N LEU A 603 -7.89 18.26 -42.36
CA LEU A 603 -8.26 17.17 -43.27
C LEU A 603 -7.23 17.08 -44.37
N VAL A 604 -6.42 16.04 -44.37
CA VAL A 604 -5.47 15.77 -45.42
C VAL A 604 -6.09 14.81 -46.45
N LEU A 605 -6.17 15.23 -47.70
CA LEU A 605 -6.77 14.49 -48.78
C LEU A 605 -5.67 13.95 -49.73
N ASN A 606 -5.78 12.69 -50.12
CA ASN A 606 -4.84 12.03 -50.97
C ASN A 606 -5.17 12.27 -52.45
N ALA A 607 -4.36 13.09 -53.15
CA ALA A 607 -4.53 13.37 -54.57
C ALA A 607 -4.46 12.10 -55.45
N ASN A 608 -3.85 11.02 -55.01
CA ASN A 608 -3.75 9.76 -55.76
C ASN A 608 -5.00 8.88 -55.62
N ASN A 609 -5.84 9.13 -54.62
CA ASN A 609 -7.04 8.34 -54.39
C ASN A 609 -8.11 8.59 -55.46
N LYS A 610 -8.78 7.54 -55.93
CA LYS A 610 -9.79 7.59 -56.99
C LYS A 610 -10.99 8.46 -56.60
N LEU A 611 -11.43 8.48 -55.35
CA LEU A 611 -12.57 9.29 -54.92
C LEU A 611 -12.21 10.77 -54.87
N VAL A 612 -10.99 11.10 -54.45
CA VAL A 612 -10.49 12.49 -54.42
C VAL A 612 -10.33 13.02 -55.86
N LYS A 613 -9.78 12.20 -56.77
CA LYS A 613 -9.68 12.53 -58.19
C LYS A 613 -11.08 12.78 -58.79
N TYR A 614 -12.04 11.93 -58.47
CA TYR A 614 -13.43 12.12 -58.91
C TYR A 614 -13.99 13.49 -58.52
N ILE A 615 -13.75 13.92 -57.24
CA ILE A 615 -14.21 15.23 -56.76
C ILE A 615 -13.56 16.37 -57.52
N LEU A 616 -12.24 16.26 -57.86
CA LEU A 616 -11.48 17.25 -58.60
C LEU A 616 -11.98 17.36 -60.04
N ASP A 617 -12.24 16.23 -60.67
CA ASP A 617 -12.61 16.14 -62.10
C ASP A 617 -14.10 16.49 -62.36
N ASN A 618 -14.96 16.36 -61.31
CA ASN A 618 -16.41 16.58 -61.44
C ASN A 618 -16.90 17.65 -60.40
N PRO A 619 -16.58 18.94 -60.64
CA PRO A 619 -16.92 20.02 -59.70
C PRO A 619 -18.44 20.20 -59.48
N GLU A 620 -19.27 19.81 -60.44
CA GLU A 620 -20.73 19.84 -60.38
C GLU A 620 -21.36 18.43 -60.34
N GLY A 621 -20.57 17.42 -59.95
CA GLY A 621 -21.04 16.02 -59.92
C GLY A 621 -22.18 15.79 -58.94
N GLU A 622 -23.18 15.01 -59.36
CA GLU A 622 -24.41 14.70 -58.57
C GLU A 622 -24.09 14.12 -57.16
N TYR A 623 -23.05 13.30 -57.04
CA TYR A 623 -22.66 12.63 -55.76
C TYR A 623 -21.49 13.30 -55.03
N LYS A 624 -21.00 14.43 -55.51
CA LYS A 624 -19.85 15.12 -54.94
C LYS A 624 -20.00 15.41 -53.45
N ASP A 625 -21.08 16.07 -53.03
CA ASP A 625 -21.32 16.45 -51.65
C ASP A 625 -21.48 15.22 -50.74
N MET A 626 -22.07 14.14 -51.29
CA MET A 626 -22.24 12.87 -50.58
C MET A 626 -20.85 12.22 -50.32
N ILE A 627 -20.01 12.19 -51.33
CA ILE A 627 -18.62 11.64 -51.26
C ILE A 627 -17.79 12.48 -50.30
N CYS A 628 -17.83 13.81 -50.40
CA CYS A 628 -17.09 14.70 -49.48
C CYS A 628 -17.44 14.45 -48.02
N ASN A 629 -18.76 14.38 -47.71
CA ASN A 629 -19.23 14.07 -46.36
C ASN A 629 -18.81 12.66 -45.91
N GLN A 630 -18.83 11.67 -46.81
CA GLN A 630 -18.41 10.31 -46.48
C GLN A 630 -16.93 10.24 -46.15
N LEU A 631 -16.07 10.85 -46.97
CA LEU A 631 -14.62 10.89 -46.76
C LEU A 631 -14.26 11.64 -45.46
N TYR A 632 -14.96 12.76 -45.19
CA TYR A 632 -14.78 13.52 -43.97
C TYR A 632 -15.14 12.69 -42.73
N ASP A 633 -16.34 12.07 -42.72
CA ASP A 633 -16.79 11.29 -41.57
C ASP A 633 -15.96 10.01 -41.37
N LEU A 634 -15.43 9.38 -42.44
CA LEU A 634 -14.49 8.27 -42.35
C LEU A 634 -13.17 8.73 -41.70
N ALA A 635 -12.65 9.89 -42.09
CA ALA A 635 -11.44 10.46 -41.48
C ALA A 635 -11.66 10.80 -40.00
N VAL A 636 -12.84 11.32 -39.66
CA VAL A 636 -13.20 11.58 -38.23
C VAL A 636 -13.30 10.29 -37.44
N LEU A 637 -13.98 9.25 -37.98
CA LEU A 637 -14.17 7.94 -37.30
C LEU A 637 -12.84 7.23 -37.05
N ALA A 638 -11.86 7.42 -37.92
CA ALA A 638 -10.50 6.91 -37.72
C ALA A 638 -9.71 7.62 -36.60
N ASN A 639 -10.27 8.68 -36.00
CA ASN A 639 -9.60 9.48 -34.98
C ASN A 639 -10.42 9.58 -33.68
N LYS A 640 -11.76 9.75 -33.82
CA LYS A 640 -12.68 9.91 -32.70
C LYS A 640 -14.10 9.45 -33.07
N PRO A 641 -14.93 9.05 -32.09
CA PRO A 641 -16.33 8.70 -32.38
C PRO A 641 -17.11 9.91 -32.91
N LEU A 642 -18.01 9.66 -33.84
CA LEU A 642 -19.00 10.65 -34.31
C LEU A 642 -20.05 10.90 -33.22
N SER A 643 -20.62 12.13 -33.22
CA SER A 643 -21.83 12.39 -32.41
C SER A 643 -23.02 11.50 -32.88
N ALA A 644 -24.01 11.27 -32.01
CA ALA A 644 -25.15 10.42 -32.32
C ALA A 644 -25.87 10.85 -33.61
N GLU A 645 -26.02 12.16 -33.83
CA GLU A 645 -26.64 12.72 -35.01
C GLU A 645 -25.80 12.47 -36.29
N LYS A 646 -24.48 12.73 -36.20
CA LYS A 646 -23.57 12.48 -37.31
C LYS A 646 -23.42 10.99 -37.62
N MET A 647 -23.44 10.11 -36.61
CA MET A 647 -23.44 8.67 -36.83
C MET A 647 -24.69 8.20 -37.57
N THR A 648 -25.86 8.71 -37.21
CA THR A 648 -27.12 8.39 -37.91
C THR A 648 -27.07 8.85 -39.36
N ALA A 649 -26.57 10.07 -39.62
CA ALA A 649 -26.39 10.60 -40.98
C ALA A 649 -25.40 9.78 -41.81
N PHE A 650 -24.26 9.38 -41.18
CA PHE A 650 -23.22 8.55 -41.78
C PHE A 650 -23.78 7.18 -42.22
N VAL A 651 -24.50 6.48 -41.31
CA VAL A 651 -25.10 5.17 -41.61
C VAL A 651 -26.12 5.27 -42.77
N LYS A 652 -27.00 6.29 -42.73
CA LYS A 652 -27.93 6.53 -43.82
C LYS A 652 -27.25 6.74 -45.15
N ARG A 653 -26.25 7.66 -45.20
CA ARG A 653 -25.49 7.97 -46.42
C ARG A 653 -24.70 6.75 -46.91
N SER A 654 -24.14 5.94 -46.01
CA SER A 654 -23.45 4.70 -46.41
C SER A 654 -24.41 3.71 -47.09
N ASN A 655 -25.64 3.57 -46.60
CA ASN A 655 -26.65 2.74 -47.24
C ASN A 655 -27.08 3.30 -48.60
N ASP A 656 -27.23 4.63 -48.71
CA ASP A 656 -27.57 5.28 -49.99
C ASP A 656 -26.45 5.06 -51.02
N LEU A 657 -25.19 5.18 -50.63
CA LEU A 657 -24.02 4.91 -51.50
C LEU A 657 -23.98 3.43 -51.94
N LEU A 658 -24.22 2.49 -51.04
CA LEU A 658 -24.28 1.06 -51.38
C LEU A 658 -25.45 0.75 -52.30
N GLY A 659 -26.57 1.46 -52.16
CA GLY A 659 -27.74 1.34 -53.04
C GLY A 659 -27.46 1.76 -54.48
N LEU A 660 -26.45 2.63 -54.73
CA LEU A 660 -26.06 3.00 -56.08
C LEU A 660 -25.26 1.91 -56.80
N LEU A 661 -24.81 0.87 -56.11
CA LEU A 661 -24.07 -0.26 -56.66
C LEU A 661 -25.00 -1.41 -57.13
N ILE A 662 -26.26 -1.37 -56.76
CA ILE A 662 -27.28 -2.39 -57.06
C ILE A 662 -28.21 -1.89 -58.15
#